data_88d458820b012f268b3d9b2394e27fb3
#
_entry.id   88d458820b012f268b3d9b2394e27fb3
#
_cell.length_a   1.000
_cell.length_b   1.000
_cell.length_c   1.000
_cell.angle_alpha   90.00
_cell.angle_beta   90.00
_cell.angle_gamma   90.00
#
_symmetry.space_group_name_H-M   'P 1'
#
loop_
_entity.id
_entity.type
_entity.pdbx_description
1 polymer ?
#
loop_
_entity_poly.entity_id
_entity_poly.type
_entity_poly.pdbx_seq_one_letter_code
_entity_poly.pdbx_strand_id
1 'polypeptide(L)'
;MSYLKFEKALMTNLQESLPKELLRTNRSGAYSCSTIVDCNTRKYHGLLVVPVPELDDENHVLLSSLDVTVIQHGAEFNLGLHKYQGNNYSPMGHKYIREFDCDKVPTTLYRVGGVILKKEVVFQHYENRILIRYTLVDGHSATTLRFRPFLAFRSVRQFTHENATASRDYSEVDHGIKTCMYAGYPDLYMQFSKKNEFKFCPDWYRGVEYPKEQERGYASNEDLYVPGYFEMDIKKGETIVFAASTSEIKAVSLKKLFDKEVDERSPRDNFFHCLVNAAHQFHRREKNDDRYILAGYPWFKCRARDTFISLPGLTLSIEEDDYFELVMKTAMKGYYEFMEGKPVSVHIAEIEQPDVPLWAIWALQQYAKETSKEECFKKYGQFIKDVINFIQDNKHPNLKLEENGLLYTDGKDKAVTWMNSTANGRPVVPRTGYIVEFNALWYNALCFCASLAATVGEEDSQQKLLAQAEQTKQAFLDTFLNEYGYLYDYVDGNMMDWSVRPNMIFAVAFDYSPLSQDQKKQVLDICTRELLTPKGLRSLSPKSGGYNPVYVGPQTQRDYAYHQGTAWPWLGGFYMEASLKLYKRTRLSFIERQMVGYEDEMSSHCLGTISELFDGNPPFAGRGAISFAMNVAEILRALELLEKYQY
;
A
#
# COMPACT_ATOMS: atom_id res chain seq x y z
N MET A 1 -22.00 -10.45 -13.76
CA MET A 1 -22.14 -9.81 -12.44
C MET A 1 -20.85 -9.06 -12.19
N SER A 2 -20.90 -7.89 -11.61
CA SER A 2 -19.68 -7.19 -11.17
C SER A 2 -18.96 -8.03 -10.11
N TYR A 3 -17.62 -8.03 -10.15
CA TYR A 3 -16.78 -8.83 -9.24
C TYR A 3 -16.81 -8.32 -7.79
N LEU A 4 -16.84 -6.99 -7.60
CA LEU A 4 -16.92 -6.34 -6.29
C LEU A 4 -18.30 -5.69 -6.09
N LYS A 5 -19.32 -6.52 -5.91
CA LYS A 5 -20.69 -6.07 -5.72
C LYS A 5 -21.26 -6.58 -4.39
N PHE A 6 -21.87 -5.66 -3.62
CA PHE A 6 -22.48 -5.94 -2.32
C PHE A 6 -23.94 -5.48 -2.32
N GLU A 7 -24.81 -6.38 -1.93
CA GLU A 7 -26.25 -6.14 -1.91
C GLU A 7 -26.73 -5.60 -0.56
N LYS A 8 -28.00 -5.19 -0.52
CA LYS A 8 -28.65 -4.56 0.62
C LYS A 8 -28.40 -5.28 1.94
N ALA A 9 -28.47 -6.62 1.98
CA ALA A 9 -28.32 -7.39 3.22
C ALA A 9 -26.97 -7.10 3.91
N LEU A 10 -25.87 -7.09 3.16
CA LEU A 10 -24.55 -6.75 3.68
C LEU A 10 -24.44 -5.25 4.00
N MET A 11 -24.90 -4.39 3.10
CA MET A 11 -24.74 -2.93 3.24
C MET A 11 -25.47 -2.38 4.47
N THR A 12 -26.60 -2.96 4.84
CA THR A 12 -27.40 -2.55 6.02
C THR A 12 -26.91 -3.17 7.33
N ASN A 13 -26.03 -4.18 7.27
CA ASN A 13 -25.40 -4.79 8.43
C ASN A 13 -24.04 -4.12 8.72
N LEU A 14 -23.97 -3.27 9.74
CA LEU A 14 -22.75 -2.53 10.08
C LEU A 14 -21.60 -3.44 10.55
N GLN A 15 -21.86 -4.62 11.08
CA GLN A 15 -20.81 -5.56 11.46
C GLN A 15 -20.06 -6.11 10.24
N GLU A 16 -20.74 -6.21 9.09
CA GLU A 16 -20.15 -6.68 7.84
C GLU A 16 -19.65 -5.55 6.93
N SER A 17 -20.32 -4.40 6.93
CA SER A 17 -20.01 -3.28 6.02
C SER A 17 -18.91 -2.34 6.55
N LEU A 18 -18.85 -2.06 7.86
CA LEU A 18 -17.82 -1.18 8.44
C LEU A 18 -16.38 -1.70 8.33
N PRO A 19 -16.11 -3.03 8.38
CA PRO A 19 -14.77 -3.52 8.14
C PRO A 19 -14.25 -3.33 6.70
N LYS A 20 -15.17 -3.10 5.73
CA LYS A 20 -14.82 -2.94 4.33
C LYS A 20 -14.49 -1.49 4.01
N GLU A 21 -13.22 -1.27 3.68
CA GLU A 21 -12.68 0.06 3.36
C GLU A 21 -12.49 0.21 1.85
N LEU A 22 -12.45 1.44 1.39
CA LEU A 22 -12.21 1.77 -0.01
C LEU A 22 -11.23 2.91 -0.13
N LEU A 23 -10.15 2.68 -0.87
CA LEU A 23 -9.10 3.65 -1.14
C LEU A 23 -9.19 4.17 -2.57
N ARG A 24 -9.03 5.48 -2.74
CA ARG A 24 -8.84 6.16 -4.03
C ARG A 24 -7.67 7.13 -3.91
N THR A 25 -6.82 7.17 -4.91
CA THR A 25 -5.64 8.04 -4.91
C THR A 25 -5.61 8.93 -6.16
N ASN A 26 -4.91 10.06 -6.07
CA ASN A 26 -4.65 10.91 -7.22
C ASN A 26 -3.31 10.59 -7.90
N ARG A 27 -2.56 9.62 -7.44
CA ARG A 27 -1.20 9.28 -7.89
C ARG A 27 -0.18 10.43 -7.74
N SER A 28 -0.45 11.37 -6.81
CA SER A 28 0.46 12.48 -6.45
C SER A 28 0.51 12.73 -4.93
N GLY A 29 0.18 11.71 -4.14
CA GLY A 29 0.26 11.73 -2.69
C GLY A 29 -1.05 12.02 -1.96
N ALA A 30 -2.07 12.56 -2.63
CA ALA A 30 -3.40 12.73 -2.04
C ALA A 30 -4.25 11.46 -2.19
N TYR A 31 -5.18 11.27 -1.27
CA TYR A 31 -6.09 10.13 -1.29
C TYR A 31 -7.47 10.48 -0.70
N SER A 32 -8.44 9.61 -0.97
CA SER A 32 -9.72 9.52 -0.31
C SER A 32 -9.88 8.10 0.22
N CYS A 33 -10.23 7.96 1.48
CA CYS A 33 -10.47 6.67 2.11
C CYS A 33 -11.60 6.75 3.11
N SER A 34 -12.50 5.79 3.08
CA SER A 34 -13.58 5.58 4.05
C SER A 34 -14.07 4.14 3.98
N THR A 35 -15.09 3.79 4.75
CA THR A 35 -15.79 2.52 4.57
C THR A 35 -16.76 2.59 3.38
N ILE A 36 -17.22 1.43 2.90
CA ILE A 36 -18.19 1.35 1.77
C ILE A 36 -19.57 1.94 2.10
N VAL A 37 -19.83 2.23 3.38
CA VAL A 37 -21.04 2.92 3.86
C VAL A 37 -20.78 4.37 4.25
N ASP A 38 -19.63 4.93 3.84
CA ASP A 38 -19.21 6.32 4.10
C ASP A 38 -19.10 6.70 5.60
N CYS A 39 -18.92 5.73 6.48
CA CYS A 39 -18.64 5.96 7.90
C CYS A 39 -17.14 5.91 8.16
N ASN A 40 -16.55 7.01 8.59
CA ASN A 40 -15.13 7.05 8.92
C ASN A 40 -14.85 6.28 10.22
N THR A 41 -13.90 5.35 10.19
CA THR A 41 -13.53 4.49 11.34
C THR A 41 -12.09 4.70 11.80
N ARG A 42 -11.29 5.48 11.05
CA ARG A 42 -9.88 5.77 11.31
C ARG A 42 -9.62 7.28 11.24
N LYS A 43 -8.66 7.78 12.00
CA LYS A 43 -8.17 9.17 11.86
C LYS A 43 -7.61 9.49 10.47
N TYR A 44 -7.21 8.48 9.73
CA TYR A 44 -6.71 8.56 8.35
C TYR A 44 -7.82 8.63 7.30
N HIS A 45 -9.07 8.36 7.68
CA HIS A 45 -10.22 8.47 6.78
C HIS A 45 -10.56 9.93 6.50
N GLY A 46 -10.93 10.18 5.26
CA GLY A 46 -11.38 11.47 4.78
C GLY A 46 -11.77 11.41 3.31
N LEU A 47 -12.68 12.29 2.92
CA LEU A 47 -13.11 12.42 1.54
C LEU A 47 -12.06 13.14 0.68
N LEU A 48 -11.36 14.13 1.26
CA LEU A 48 -10.21 14.80 0.64
C LEU A 48 -9.08 14.90 1.66
N VAL A 49 -8.04 14.09 1.43
CA VAL A 49 -6.82 14.03 2.25
C VAL A 49 -5.64 14.35 1.35
N VAL A 50 -4.91 15.42 1.67
CA VAL A 50 -3.88 15.97 0.79
C VAL A 50 -2.56 16.21 1.53
N PRO A 51 -1.41 16.10 0.85
CA PRO A 51 -0.15 16.59 1.39
C PRO A 51 -0.18 18.12 1.51
N VAL A 52 0.34 18.66 2.61
CA VAL A 52 0.49 20.10 2.82
C VAL A 52 1.94 20.38 3.25
N PRO A 53 2.89 20.37 2.30
CA PRO A 53 4.32 20.46 2.59
C PRO A 53 4.73 21.77 3.24
N GLU A 54 3.90 22.80 3.18
CA GLU A 54 4.09 24.07 3.88
C GLU A 54 3.94 23.92 5.40
N LEU A 55 3.24 22.90 5.88
CA LEU A 55 3.03 22.64 7.32
C LEU A 55 3.99 21.55 7.84
N ASP A 56 4.00 20.42 7.18
CA ASP A 56 4.84 19.26 7.56
C ASP A 56 4.88 18.22 6.43
N ASP A 57 5.53 17.09 6.69
CA ASP A 57 5.67 15.99 5.74
C ASP A 57 4.51 14.94 5.86
N GLU A 58 3.36 15.32 6.43
CA GLU A 58 2.21 14.45 6.58
C GLU A 58 1.07 14.82 5.62
N ASN A 59 0.13 13.91 5.45
CA ASN A 59 -1.14 14.22 4.81
C ASN A 59 -2.10 14.88 5.81
N HIS A 60 -2.99 15.72 5.31
CA HIS A 60 -3.98 16.45 6.09
C HIS A 60 -5.38 16.21 5.58
N VAL A 61 -6.32 15.94 6.48
CA VAL A 61 -7.74 15.81 6.18
C VAL A 61 -8.33 17.21 6.09
N LEU A 62 -8.71 17.66 4.90
CA LEU A 62 -9.44 18.93 4.70
C LEU A 62 -10.94 18.71 4.80
N LEU A 63 -11.47 17.79 3.99
CA LEU A 63 -12.88 17.39 3.99
C LEU A 63 -12.98 15.95 4.53
N SER A 64 -13.59 15.79 5.69
CA SER A 64 -13.79 14.49 6.34
C SER A 64 -14.89 13.68 5.62
N SER A 65 -16.05 14.30 5.40
CA SER A 65 -17.20 13.66 4.75
C SER A 65 -18.16 14.69 4.15
N LEU A 66 -19.09 14.22 3.32
CA LEU A 66 -20.17 15.00 2.74
C LEU A 66 -21.49 14.27 2.95
N ASP A 67 -22.30 14.75 3.86
CA ASP A 67 -23.64 14.21 4.08
C ASP A 67 -24.63 14.74 3.04
N VAL A 68 -25.43 13.86 2.48
CA VAL A 68 -26.49 14.20 1.52
C VAL A 68 -27.83 13.89 2.12
N THR A 69 -28.76 14.86 2.07
CA THR A 69 -30.17 14.68 2.48
C THR A 69 -31.06 14.77 1.25
N VAL A 70 -31.88 13.76 1.06
CA VAL A 70 -32.95 13.77 0.06
C VAL A 70 -34.20 14.37 0.71
N ILE A 71 -34.77 15.41 0.08
CA ILE A 71 -35.95 16.10 0.57
C ILE A 71 -37.09 15.88 -0.43
N GLN A 72 -38.22 15.31 0.06
CA GLN A 72 -39.44 15.08 -0.71
C GLN A 72 -40.65 15.36 0.13
N HIS A 73 -41.62 16.11 -0.39
CA HIS A 73 -42.90 16.43 0.30
C HIS A 73 -42.68 16.94 1.74
N GLY A 74 -41.58 17.67 1.98
CA GLY A 74 -41.19 18.17 3.30
C GLY A 74 -40.59 17.14 4.24
N ALA A 75 -40.45 15.86 3.82
CA ALA A 75 -39.72 14.85 4.58
C ALA A 75 -38.23 14.85 4.20
N GLU A 76 -37.40 14.75 5.20
CA GLU A 76 -35.93 14.76 5.06
C GLU A 76 -35.34 13.37 5.33
N PHE A 77 -34.54 12.86 4.41
CA PHE A 77 -33.86 11.57 4.52
C PHE A 77 -32.36 11.78 4.41
N ASN A 78 -31.66 11.77 5.54
CA ASN A 78 -30.22 11.94 5.57
C ASN A 78 -29.51 10.60 5.27
N LEU A 79 -28.64 10.60 4.25
CA LEU A 79 -27.88 9.44 3.77
C LEU A 79 -26.52 9.29 4.47
N GLY A 80 -26.14 10.21 5.35
CA GLY A 80 -24.90 10.18 6.12
C GLY A 80 -24.87 9.06 7.16
N LEU A 81 -23.68 8.76 7.66
CA LEU A 81 -23.46 7.79 8.73
C LEU A 81 -22.22 8.18 9.54
N HIS A 82 -22.40 8.51 10.81
CA HIS A 82 -21.33 8.82 11.74
C HIS A 82 -21.50 8.01 13.02
N LYS A 83 -20.37 7.58 13.62
CA LYS A 83 -20.38 6.99 14.95
C LYS A 83 -20.12 8.08 15.98
N TYR A 84 -20.97 8.16 16.98
CA TYR A 84 -20.82 9.04 18.14
C TYR A 84 -20.57 8.23 19.41
N GLN A 85 -20.27 8.90 20.52
CA GLN A 85 -20.03 8.29 21.82
C GLN A 85 -21.18 7.36 22.24
N GLY A 86 -20.87 6.30 22.98
CA GLY A 86 -21.87 5.35 23.48
C GLY A 86 -22.39 4.36 22.43
N ASN A 87 -21.60 4.06 21.41
CA ASN A 87 -21.98 3.14 20.32
C ASN A 87 -23.21 3.60 19.53
N ASN A 88 -23.40 4.91 19.42
CA ASN A 88 -24.52 5.52 18.72
C ASN A 88 -24.10 5.88 17.28
N TYR A 89 -24.89 5.41 16.30
CA TYR A 89 -24.74 5.75 14.88
C TYR A 89 -25.86 6.70 14.45
N SER A 90 -25.50 7.88 13.96
CA SER A 90 -26.45 8.90 13.52
C SER A 90 -25.82 9.78 12.44
N PRO A 91 -26.58 10.14 11.38
CA PRO A 91 -27.82 9.50 10.95
C PRO A 91 -27.58 8.06 10.52
N MET A 92 -28.63 7.33 10.12
CA MET A 92 -28.53 5.91 9.73
C MET A 92 -28.71 5.74 8.22
N GLY A 93 -27.98 6.50 7.42
CA GLY A 93 -28.10 6.51 5.95
C GLY A 93 -27.82 5.17 5.27
N HIS A 94 -27.01 4.31 5.89
CA HIS A 94 -26.73 2.96 5.38
C HIS A 94 -28.00 2.11 5.18
N LYS A 95 -29.07 2.35 5.93
CA LYS A 95 -30.35 1.64 5.79
C LYS A 95 -31.04 1.87 4.45
N TYR A 96 -30.70 2.96 3.77
CA TYR A 96 -31.25 3.31 2.46
C TYR A 96 -30.44 2.71 1.29
N ILE A 97 -29.25 2.14 1.55
CA ILE A 97 -28.41 1.56 0.50
C ILE A 97 -29.07 0.27 -0.01
N ARG A 98 -29.21 0.18 -1.34
CA ARG A 98 -29.69 -1.01 -2.06
C ARG A 98 -28.55 -1.92 -2.49
N GLU A 99 -27.51 -1.31 -3.03
CA GLU A 99 -26.32 -2.01 -3.46
C GLU A 99 -25.12 -1.06 -3.50
N PHE A 100 -23.95 -1.63 -3.40
CA PHE A 100 -22.67 -1.01 -3.67
C PHE A 100 -21.93 -1.84 -4.72
N ASP A 101 -21.34 -1.17 -5.69
CA ASP A 101 -20.59 -1.75 -6.77
C ASP A 101 -19.25 -1.01 -6.95
N CYS A 102 -18.18 -1.73 -7.22
CA CYS A 102 -16.87 -1.14 -7.45
C CYS A 102 -16.21 -1.76 -8.70
N ASP A 103 -16.81 -1.56 -9.87
CA ASP A 103 -16.21 -1.93 -11.15
C ASP A 103 -15.17 -0.87 -11.59
N LYS A 104 -15.48 0.05 -12.46
CA LYS A 104 -14.59 1.16 -12.85
C LYS A 104 -14.45 2.20 -11.74
N VAL A 105 -15.59 2.59 -11.18
CA VAL A 105 -15.66 3.57 -10.08
C VAL A 105 -16.63 3.08 -9.01
N PRO A 106 -16.38 3.42 -7.73
CA PRO A 106 -17.30 3.10 -6.66
C PRO A 106 -18.68 3.73 -6.89
N THR A 107 -19.69 2.91 -6.87
CA THR A 107 -21.08 3.29 -7.15
C THR A 107 -21.98 2.81 -6.01
N THR A 108 -22.72 3.71 -5.39
CA THR A 108 -23.72 3.39 -4.36
C THR A 108 -25.11 3.73 -4.87
N LEU A 109 -26.04 2.79 -4.75
CA LEU A 109 -27.44 2.99 -5.10
C LEU A 109 -28.31 3.08 -3.84
N TYR A 110 -28.95 4.22 -3.63
CA TYR A 110 -29.88 4.46 -2.53
C TYR A 110 -31.32 4.37 -3.00
N ARG A 111 -32.19 3.82 -2.17
CA ARG A 111 -33.64 3.90 -2.34
C ARG A 111 -34.25 4.48 -1.09
N VAL A 112 -34.87 5.65 -1.23
CA VAL A 112 -35.40 6.43 -0.11
C VAL A 112 -36.51 7.35 -0.57
N GLY A 113 -37.58 7.51 0.24
CA GLY A 113 -38.66 8.47 -0.03
C GLY A 113 -39.35 8.33 -1.39
N GLY A 114 -39.33 7.15 -2.01
CA GLY A 114 -39.89 6.94 -3.36
C GLY A 114 -38.96 7.31 -4.50
N VAL A 115 -37.68 7.65 -4.23
CA VAL A 115 -36.64 7.91 -5.25
C VAL A 115 -35.54 6.87 -5.24
N ILE A 116 -34.86 6.75 -6.37
CA ILE A 116 -33.60 6.01 -6.51
C ILE A 116 -32.52 7.01 -6.87
N LEU A 117 -31.55 7.18 -5.94
CA LEU A 117 -30.39 8.06 -6.12
C LEU A 117 -29.13 7.22 -6.29
N LYS A 118 -28.36 7.49 -7.36
CA LYS A 118 -27.05 6.89 -7.61
C LYS A 118 -25.96 7.88 -7.26
N LYS A 119 -24.95 7.42 -6.52
CA LYS A 119 -23.72 8.14 -6.18
C LYS A 119 -22.54 7.42 -6.80
N GLU A 120 -21.69 8.15 -7.53
CA GLU A 120 -20.46 7.67 -8.15
C GLU A 120 -19.31 8.57 -7.73
N VAL A 121 -18.14 7.99 -7.42
CA VAL A 121 -17.01 8.75 -6.86
C VAL A 121 -15.73 8.49 -7.66
N VAL A 122 -15.02 9.54 -8.03
CA VAL A 122 -13.72 9.46 -8.68
C VAL A 122 -12.75 10.50 -8.11
N PHE A 123 -11.49 10.13 -7.90
CA PHE A 123 -10.43 11.08 -7.57
C PHE A 123 -9.70 11.44 -8.86
N GLN A 124 -9.58 12.73 -9.18
CA GLN A 124 -8.90 13.18 -10.38
C GLN A 124 -7.41 12.84 -10.32
N HIS A 125 -6.85 12.27 -11.39
CA HIS A 125 -5.43 11.99 -11.46
C HIS A 125 -4.58 13.27 -11.43
N TYR A 126 -3.54 13.24 -10.61
CA TYR A 126 -2.52 14.29 -10.47
C TYR A 126 -3.02 15.63 -9.94
N GLU A 127 -4.29 15.71 -9.54
CA GLU A 127 -4.90 16.89 -8.94
C GLU A 127 -5.47 16.56 -7.56
N ASN A 128 -5.41 17.54 -6.64
CA ASN A 128 -6.03 17.41 -5.32
C ASN A 128 -7.53 17.69 -5.40
N ARG A 129 -8.26 16.86 -6.19
CA ARG A 129 -9.69 17.05 -6.45
C ARG A 129 -10.44 15.73 -6.43
N ILE A 130 -11.41 15.63 -5.53
CA ILE A 130 -12.41 14.54 -5.51
C ILE A 130 -13.66 15.01 -6.25
N LEU A 131 -14.22 14.14 -7.07
CA LEU A 131 -15.45 14.38 -7.83
C LEU A 131 -16.49 13.34 -7.42
N ILE A 132 -17.71 13.79 -7.14
CA ILE A 132 -18.84 12.92 -6.79
C ILE A 132 -20.02 13.28 -7.69
N ARG A 133 -20.52 12.30 -8.44
CA ARG A 133 -21.70 12.45 -9.27
C ARG A 133 -22.91 11.85 -8.59
N TYR A 134 -23.97 12.63 -8.49
CA TYR A 134 -25.29 12.20 -8.03
C TYR A 134 -26.24 12.20 -9.20
N THR A 135 -26.96 11.09 -9.42
CA THR A 135 -27.95 10.94 -10.49
C THR A 135 -29.28 10.52 -9.88
N LEU A 136 -30.33 11.28 -10.11
CA LEU A 136 -31.69 10.85 -9.74
C LEU A 136 -32.18 9.87 -10.81
N VAL A 137 -31.99 8.58 -10.56
CA VAL A 137 -32.30 7.50 -11.50
C VAL A 137 -33.82 7.35 -11.66
N ASP A 138 -34.57 7.43 -10.56
CA ASP A 138 -36.04 7.37 -10.54
C ASP A 138 -36.60 8.28 -9.48
N GLY A 139 -37.77 8.87 -9.76
CA GLY A 139 -38.49 9.75 -8.85
C GLY A 139 -39.73 10.30 -9.55
N HIS A 140 -40.83 10.38 -8.79
CA HIS A 140 -42.13 10.78 -9.32
C HIS A 140 -42.60 12.15 -8.79
N SER A 141 -41.82 12.77 -7.91
CA SER A 141 -42.15 14.07 -7.30
C SER A 141 -40.93 14.98 -7.25
N ALA A 142 -41.19 16.26 -6.96
CA ALA A 142 -40.12 17.25 -6.77
C ALA A 142 -39.16 16.77 -5.68
N THR A 143 -37.88 16.79 -6.00
CA THR A 143 -36.80 16.29 -5.13
C THR A 143 -35.74 17.37 -5.01
N THR A 144 -35.36 17.69 -3.77
CA THR A 144 -34.23 18.59 -3.47
C THR A 144 -33.13 17.79 -2.78
N LEU A 145 -31.88 18.04 -3.15
CA LEU A 145 -30.73 17.52 -2.45
C LEU A 145 -30.08 18.62 -1.62
N ARG A 146 -29.81 18.30 -0.34
CA ARG A 146 -29.05 19.13 0.57
C ARG A 146 -27.70 18.46 0.83
N PHE A 147 -26.62 19.22 0.68
CA PHE A 147 -25.24 18.74 0.86
C PHE A 147 -24.60 19.46 2.05
N ARG A 148 -24.16 18.70 3.05
CA ARG A 148 -23.55 19.22 4.27
C ARG A 148 -22.12 18.71 4.37
N PRO A 149 -21.09 19.58 4.17
CA PRO A 149 -19.68 19.21 4.28
C PRO A 149 -19.22 19.22 5.73
N PHE A 150 -18.45 18.21 6.12
CA PHE A 150 -17.80 18.10 7.43
C PHE A 150 -16.29 18.35 7.27
N LEU A 151 -15.80 19.45 7.83
CA LEU A 151 -14.42 19.90 7.68
C LEU A 151 -13.59 19.51 8.90
N ALA A 152 -12.33 19.15 8.67
CA ALA A 152 -11.39 18.79 9.73
C ALA A 152 -10.16 19.71 9.77
N PHE A 153 -9.50 19.96 8.63
CA PHE A 153 -8.26 20.76 8.52
C PHE A 153 -7.23 20.37 9.58
N ARG A 154 -6.81 19.11 9.56
CA ARG A 154 -5.87 18.54 10.52
C ARG A 154 -4.95 17.51 9.89
N SER A 155 -3.78 17.33 10.50
CA SER A 155 -2.90 16.20 10.17
C SER A 155 -3.63 14.86 10.38
N VAL A 156 -3.33 13.85 9.57
CA VAL A 156 -3.81 12.46 9.77
C VAL A 156 -3.32 11.84 11.09
N ARG A 157 -2.36 12.49 11.77
CA ARG A 157 -1.81 12.04 13.07
C ARG A 157 -2.59 12.53 14.28
N GLN A 158 -3.41 13.57 14.12
CA GLN A 158 -4.09 14.27 15.20
C GLN A 158 -5.60 14.33 14.98
N PHE A 159 -6.34 14.71 16.00
CA PHE A 159 -7.75 15.04 15.92
C PHE A 159 -7.97 16.51 16.20
N THR A 160 -9.04 17.06 15.63
CA THR A 160 -9.50 18.43 15.88
C THR A 160 -10.67 18.43 16.86
N HIS A 161 -10.68 19.40 17.76
CA HIS A 161 -11.80 19.66 18.63
C HIS A 161 -12.28 21.09 18.44
N GLU A 162 -13.52 21.39 18.81
CA GLU A 162 -14.09 22.74 18.76
C GLU A 162 -13.14 23.73 19.42
N ASN A 163 -12.83 24.82 18.72
CA ASN A 163 -11.92 25.85 19.20
C ASN A 163 -12.25 27.22 18.63
N ALA A 164 -11.77 28.26 19.29
CA ALA A 164 -12.01 29.64 18.91
C ALA A 164 -11.10 30.16 17.78
N THR A 165 -10.06 29.40 17.41
CA THR A 165 -9.08 29.84 16.38
C THR A 165 -9.49 29.41 14.98
N ALA A 166 -10.46 28.50 14.85
CA ALA A 166 -11.02 28.08 13.57
C ALA A 166 -11.74 29.25 12.89
N SER A 167 -11.27 29.66 11.72
CA SER A 167 -11.98 30.65 10.89
C SER A 167 -13.31 30.09 10.44
N ARG A 168 -14.33 30.97 10.48
CA ARG A 168 -15.67 30.67 9.95
C ARG A 168 -15.91 31.39 8.62
N ASP A 169 -14.91 32.08 8.09
CA ASP A 169 -15.01 32.83 6.86
C ASP A 169 -15.13 31.93 5.64
N TYR A 170 -15.89 32.40 4.69
CA TYR A 170 -15.98 31.79 3.37
C TYR A 170 -16.08 32.87 2.30
N SER A 171 -15.78 32.53 1.07
CA SER A 171 -16.00 33.37 -0.10
C SER A 171 -16.77 32.59 -1.16
N GLU A 172 -17.67 33.29 -1.86
CA GLU A 172 -18.37 32.70 -3.00
C GLU A 172 -17.41 32.50 -4.18
N VAL A 173 -17.56 31.37 -4.87
CA VAL A 173 -16.86 31.03 -6.12
C VAL A 173 -17.88 30.50 -7.13
N ASP A 174 -17.43 30.17 -8.34
CA ASP A 174 -18.32 29.67 -9.40
C ASP A 174 -19.09 28.41 -8.93
N HIS A 175 -20.40 28.55 -8.73
CA HIS A 175 -21.33 27.54 -8.22
C HIS A 175 -20.89 26.87 -6.90
N GLY A 176 -20.34 27.66 -5.96
CA GLY A 176 -19.90 27.11 -4.68
C GLY A 176 -19.28 28.12 -3.75
N ILE A 177 -18.49 27.62 -2.81
CA ILE A 177 -17.72 28.43 -1.87
C ILE A 177 -16.28 27.93 -1.75
N LYS A 178 -15.40 28.80 -1.27
CA LYS A 178 -14.09 28.42 -0.70
C LYS A 178 -14.00 28.81 0.75
N THR A 179 -13.27 28.04 1.54
CA THR A 179 -13.02 28.30 2.97
C THR A 179 -11.65 27.72 3.38
N CYS A 180 -11.09 28.28 4.44
CA CYS A 180 -9.88 27.76 5.08
C CYS A 180 -10.01 27.96 6.59
N MET A 181 -9.90 26.88 7.37
CA MET A 181 -10.12 26.97 8.84
C MET A 181 -8.92 27.52 9.59
N TYR A 182 -7.70 27.28 9.10
CA TYR A 182 -6.47 27.67 9.81
C TYR A 182 -5.40 28.20 8.84
N ALA A 183 -4.63 29.17 9.29
CA ALA A 183 -3.50 29.72 8.52
C ALA A 183 -2.47 28.60 8.16
N GLY A 184 -1.90 28.69 6.99
CA GLY A 184 -0.94 27.72 6.45
C GLY A 184 -1.55 26.55 5.68
N TYR A 185 -2.86 26.35 5.79
CA TYR A 185 -3.59 25.39 4.93
C TYR A 185 -3.95 26.02 3.58
N PRO A 186 -4.08 25.19 2.51
CA PRO A 186 -4.68 25.65 1.27
C PRO A 186 -6.17 25.94 1.45
N ASP A 187 -6.72 26.80 0.59
CA ASP A 187 -8.17 26.97 0.47
C ASP A 187 -8.83 25.66 0.03
N LEU A 188 -9.96 25.32 0.65
CA LEU A 188 -10.83 24.24 0.22
C LEU A 188 -11.96 24.82 -0.64
N TYR A 189 -11.97 24.50 -1.93
CA TYR A 189 -13.03 24.83 -2.87
C TYR A 189 -14.06 23.72 -2.89
N MET A 190 -15.33 24.07 -2.72
CA MET A 190 -16.48 23.16 -2.82
C MET A 190 -17.44 23.71 -3.86
N GLN A 191 -17.49 23.07 -5.03
CA GLN A 191 -18.21 23.56 -6.20
C GLN A 191 -19.15 22.48 -6.78
N PHE A 192 -20.18 22.91 -7.46
CA PHE A 192 -21.15 22.02 -8.11
C PHE A 192 -21.28 22.32 -9.60
N SER A 193 -21.61 21.32 -10.40
CA SER A 193 -21.91 21.49 -11.84
C SER A 193 -23.22 22.27 -12.10
N LYS A 194 -23.99 22.52 -11.06
CA LYS A 194 -25.28 23.22 -11.10
C LYS A 194 -25.28 24.38 -10.12
N LYS A 195 -25.89 25.49 -10.52
CA LYS A 195 -26.11 26.63 -9.62
C LYS A 195 -26.87 26.16 -8.38
N ASN A 196 -26.44 26.60 -7.23
CA ASN A 196 -26.95 26.20 -5.93
C ASN A 196 -27.10 27.41 -5.01
N GLU A 197 -27.76 27.23 -3.89
CA GLU A 197 -27.84 28.18 -2.79
C GLU A 197 -27.00 27.64 -1.63
N PHE A 198 -26.02 28.41 -1.17
CA PHE A 198 -25.31 28.09 0.07
C PHE A 198 -25.98 28.82 1.23
N LYS A 199 -26.36 28.05 2.26
CA LYS A 199 -26.92 28.58 3.50
C LYS A 199 -25.86 28.48 4.61
N PHE A 200 -25.35 29.65 5.00
CA PHE A 200 -24.39 29.75 6.10
C PHE A 200 -25.10 29.44 7.43
N CYS A 201 -24.73 28.34 8.05
CA CYS A 201 -25.26 27.87 9.33
C CYS A 201 -24.16 27.09 10.05
N PRO A 202 -23.12 27.81 10.58
CA PRO A 202 -21.94 27.18 11.14
C PRO A 202 -22.25 26.48 12.46
N ASP A 203 -21.78 25.25 12.59
CA ASP A 203 -21.88 24.46 13.82
C ASP A 203 -20.73 23.45 13.93
N TRP A 204 -20.49 22.97 15.14
CA TRP A 204 -19.58 21.88 15.44
C TRP A 204 -20.36 20.61 15.76
N TYR A 205 -20.03 19.53 15.06
CA TYR A 205 -20.54 18.17 15.33
C TYR A 205 -19.55 17.48 16.26
N ARG A 206 -19.94 17.35 17.52
CA ARG A 206 -19.04 16.98 18.63
C ARG A 206 -19.07 15.49 18.89
N GLY A 207 -17.91 14.93 19.29
CA GLY A 207 -17.79 13.57 19.79
C GLY A 207 -17.94 12.50 18.70
N VAL A 208 -17.54 12.78 17.46
CA VAL A 208 -17.42 11.74 16.41
C VAL A 208 -16.33 10.75 16.79
N GLU A 209 -16.62 9.45 16.79
CA GLU A 209 -15.71 8.39 17.21
C GLU A 209 -15.15 7.58 16.05
N TYR A 210 -13.91 7.16 16.22
CA TYR A 210 -13.14 6.33 15.28
C TYR A 210 -12.76 4.99 15.93
N PRO A 211 -13.59 3.93 15.78
CA PRO A 211 -13.41 2.67 16.51
C PRO A 211 -12.09 1.96 16.24
N LYS A 212 -11.54 2.12 15.03
CA LYS A 212 -10.24 1.53 14.69
C LYS A 212 -9.07 2.17 15.44
N GLU A 213 -9.16 3.45 15.81
CA GLU A 213 -8.15 4.09 16.65
C GLU A 213 -8.29 3.64 18.11
N GLN A 214 -9.52 3.46 18.58
CA GLN A 214 -9.79 2.93 19.92
C GLN A 214 -9.25 1.50 20.08
N GLU A 215 -9.48 0.61 19.10
CA GLU A 215 -8.92 -0.75 19.07
C GLU A 215 -7.39 -0.76 19.16
N ARG A 216 -6.75 0.30 18.66
CA ARG A 216 -5.28 0.46 18.64
C ARG A 216 -4.73 1.20 19.86
N GLY A 217 -5.59 1.58 20.81
CA GLY A 217 -5.20 2.26 22.05
C GLY A 217 -4.84 3.74 21.89
N TYR A 218 -5.34 4.39 20.84
CA TYR A 218 -5.13 5.82 20.58
C TYR A 218 -6.37 6.65 20.96
N ALA A 219 -6.19 7.99 21.02
CA ALA A 219 -7.30 8.91 21.01
C ALA A 219 -8.20 8.63 19.81
N SER A 220 -9.51 8.63 20.01
CA SER A 220 -10.47 8.09 19.03
C SER A 220 -11.66 8.99 18.75
N ASN A 221 -11.68 10.22 19.20
CA ASN A 221 -12.79 11.14 18.98
C ASN A 221 -12.32 12.51 18.50
N GLU A 222 -13.16 13.16 17.71
CA GLU A 222 -12.94 14.54 17.27
C GLU A 222 -14.27 15.29 17.11
N ASP A 223 -14.17 16.61 16.97
CA ASP A 223 -15.29 17.47 16.59
C ASP A 223 -15.04 17.94 15.14
N LEU A 224 -16.08 17.90 14.32
CA LEU A 224 -16.03 18.30 12.91
C LEU A 224 -16.78 19.59 12.71
N TYR A 225 -16.20 20.54 11.98
CA TYR A 225 -16.81 21.82 11.68
C TYR A 225 -17.65 21.72 10.41
N VAL A 226 -18.86 22.27 10.46
CA VAL A 226 -19.79 22.37 9.32
C VAL A 226 -20.10 23.85 9.11
N PRO A 227 -19.69 24.46 7.97
CA PRO A 227 -19.94 25.88 7.70
C PRO A 227 -21.40 26.20 7.36
N GLY A 228 -22.15 25.19 6.96
CA GLY A 228 -23.52 25.28 6.47
C GLY A 228 -23.83 24.18 5.48
N TYR A 229 -24.72 24.45 4.55
CA TYR A 229 -25.12 23.45 3.56
C TYR A 229 -25.50 24.09 2.22
N PHE A 230 -25.45 23.28 1.17
CA PHE A 230 -25.91 23.65 -0.17
C PHE A 230 -27.24 22.97 -0.47
N GLU A 231 -28.16 23.66 -1.13
CA GLU A 231 -29.42 23.08 -1.59
C GLU A 231 -29.62 23.31 -3.08
N MET A 232 -30.17 22.31 -3.74
CA MET A 232 -30.56 22.42 -5.15
C MET A 232 -31.54 21.31 -5.54
N ASP A 233 -32.47 21.63 -6.40
CA ASP A 233 -33.43 20.68 -6.95
C ASP A 233 -32.74 19.76 -7.96
N ILE A 234 -33.25 18.52 -8.04
CA ILE A 234 -32.81 17.53 -9.03
C ILE A 234 -34.01 16.85 -9.67
N LYS A 235 -33.99 16.68 -11.00
CA LYS A 235 -35.03 16.02 -11.78
C LYS A 235 -34.63 14.58 -12.13
N LYS A 236 -35.65 13.73 -12.37
CA LYS A 236 -35.39 12.37 -12.89
C LYS A 236 -34.51 12.40 -14.15
N GLY A 237 -33.46 11.59 -14.14
CA GLY A 237 -32.42 11.54 -15.19
C GLY A 237 -31.36 12.63 -15.12
N GLU A 238 -31.53 13.65 -14.26
CA GLU A 238 -30.53 14.70 -14.09
C GLU A 238 -29.33 14.21 -13.26
N THR A 239 -28.14 14.76 -13.60
CA THR A 239 -26.89 14.56 -12.86
C THR A 239 -26.37 15.86 -12.27
N ILE A 240 -25.87 15.80 -11.04
CA ILE A 240 -25.14 16.87 -10.37
C ILE A 240 -23.77 16.32 -10.00
N VAL A 241 -22.70 17.05 -10.33
CA VAL A 241 -21.31 16.72 -9.92
C VAL A 241 -20.87 17.71 -8.86
N PHE A 242 -20.46 17.19 -7.71
CA PHE A 242 -19.78 17.91 -6.65
C PHE A 242 -18.27 17.75 -6.81
N ALA A 243 -17.53 18.83 -6.58
CA ALA A 243 -16.07 18.85 -6.52
C ALA A 243 -15.60 19.43 -5.20
N ALA A 244 -14.71 18.73 -4.50
CA ALA A 244 -13.90 19.30 -3.43
C ALA A 244 -12.43 19.31 -3.85
N SER A 245 -11.75 20.45 -3.74
CA SER A 245 -10.43 20.65 -4.32
C SER A 245 -9.63 21.72 -3.59
N THR A 246 -8.30 21.70 -3.74
CA THR A 246 -7.41 22.80 -3.33
C THR A 246 -7.24 23.90 -4.39
N SER A 247 -7.95 23.79 -5.51
CA SER A 247 -7.94 24.78 -6.60
C SER A 247 -9.32 24.96 -7.20
N GLU A 248 -9.64 26.18 -7.62
CA GLU A 248 -10.90 26.50 -8.29
C GLU A 248 -10.99 25.84 -9.67
N ILE A 249 -12.21 25.49 -10.08
CA ILE A 249 -12.52 24.98 -11.41
C ILE A 249 -13.77 25.66 -11.96
N LYS A 250 -13.87 25.79 -13.27
CA LYS A 250 -15.11 26.26 -13.90
C LYS A 250 -16.22 25.21 -13.75
N ALA A 251 -17.31 25.56 -13.07
CA ALA A 251 -18.40 24.66 -12.76
C ALA A 251 -18.98 23.93 -13.98
N VAL A 252 -19.04 24.63 -15.12
CA VAL A 252 -19.54 24.08 -16.40
C VAL A 252 -18.70 22.91 -16.92
N SER A 253 -17.43 22.80 -16.52
CA SER A 253 -16.53 21.72 -16.96
C SER A 253 -16.65 20.43 -16.13
N LEU A 254 -17.28 20.46 -14.96
CA LEU A 254 -17.28 19.36 -13.99
C LEU A 254 -17.88 18.06 -14.52
N LYS A 255 -18.98 18.15 -15.29
CA LYS A 255 -19.61 16.92 -15.85
C LYS A 255 -18.67 16.25 -16.85
N LYS A 256 -18.10 17.04 -17.79
CA LYS A 256 -17.16 16.52 -18.79
C LYS A 256 -15.89 15.97 -18.14
N LEU A 257 -15.39 16.64 -17.09
CA LEU A 257 -14.23 16.16 -16.34
C LEU A 257 -14.52 14.83 -15.66
N PHE A 258 -15.69 14.70 -15.03
CA PHE A 258 -16.09 13.44 -14.38
C PHE A 258 -16.14 12.29 -15.40
N ASP A 259 -16.78 12.49 -16.55
CA ASP A 259 -16.86 11.48 -17.61
C ASP A 259 -15.46 11.07 -18.10
N LYS A 260 -14.59 12.05 -18.37
CA LYS A 260 -13.19 11.79 -18.77
C LYS A 260 -12.46 10.92 -17.73
N GLU A 261 -12.56 11.27 -16.44
CA GLU A 261 -11.90 10.51 -15.39
C GLU A 261 -12.44 9.08 -15.26
N VAL A 262 -13.75 8.87 -15.50
CA VAL A 262 -14.35 7.51 -15.52
C VAL A 262 -13.85 6.70 -16.73
N ASP A 263 -13.75 7.33 -17.89
CA ASP A 263 -13.27 6.67 -19.11
C ASP A 263 -11.82 6.20 -19.00
N GLU A 264 -11.00 6.92 -18.23
CA GLU A 264 -9.60 6.56 -17.94
C GLU A 264 -9.45 5.45 -16.87
N ARG A 265 -10.54 4.97 -16.25
CA ARG A 265 -10.50 3.91 -15.24
C ARG A 265 -10.64 2.53 -15.86
N SER A 266 -9.77 1.62 -15.43
CA SER A 266 -9.86 0.20 -15.77
C SER A 266 -10.89 -0.51 -14.88
N PRO A 267 -11.64 -1.49 -15.39
CA PRO A 267 -12.59 -2.25 -14.58
C PRO A 267 -11.88 -3.13 -13.54
N ARG A 268 -12.61 -3.47 -12.47
CA ARG A 268 -12.22 -4.46 -11.45
C ARG A 268 -13.12 -5.69 -11.56
N ASP A 269 -13.09 -6.33 -12.71
CA ASP A 269 -14.00 -7.43 -13.08
C ASP A 269 -13.47 -8.83 -12.72
N ASN A 270 -12.22 -8.91 -12.25
CA ASN A 270 -11.57 -10.12 -11.78
C ASN A 270 -10.42 -9.82 -10.80
N PHE A 271 -9.83 -10.87 -10.25
CA PHE A 271 -8.74 -10.79 -9.28
C PHE A 271 -7.52 -10.02 -9.82
N PHE A 272 -7.06 -10.39 -11.03
CA PHE A 272 -5.90 -9.73 -11.65
C PHE A 272 -6.14 -8.24 -11.87
N HIS A 273 -7.29 -7.85 -12.44
CA HIS A 273 -7.62 -6.45 -12.67
C HIS A 273 -7.80 -5.65 -11.37
N CYS A 274 -8.25 -6.26 -10.27
CA CYS A 274 -8.21 -5.64 -8.95
C CYS A 274 -6.78 -5.30 -8.53
N LEU A 275 -5.84 -6.26 -8.66
CA LEU A 275 -4.45 -6.05 -8.30
C LEU A 275 -3.75 -5.03 -9.20
N VAL A 276 -4.04 -4.98 -10.51
CA VAL A 276 -3.54 -3.94 -11.42
C VAL A 276 -4.02 -2.55 -10.99
N ASN A 277 -5.30 -2.41 -10.65
CA ASN A 277 -5.82 -1.15 -10.11
C ASN A 277 -5.14 -0.77 -8.78
N ALA A 278 -4.86 -1.75 -7.91
CA ALA A 278 -4.13 -1.53 -6.67
C ALA A 278 -2.67 -1.12 -6.93
N ALA A 279 -1.99 -1.75 -7.89
CA ALA A 279 -0.63 -1.39 -8.30
C ALA A 279 -0.54 0.09 -8.68
N HIS A 280 -1.46 0.56 -9.51
CA HIS A 280 -1.52 1.96 -9.93
C HIS A 280 -1.73 2.95 -8.77
N GLN A 281 -2.32 2.54 -7.65
CA GLN A 281 -2.49 3.40 -6.47
C GLN A 281 -1.17 3.68 -5.76
N PHE A 282 -0.19 2.78 -5.87
CA PHE A 282 1.15 2.99 -5.28
C PHE A 282 2.06 3.84 -6.15
N HIS A 283 1.75 4.00 -7.44
CA HIS A 283 2.48 4.90 -8.33
C HIS A 283 2.28 6.34 -7.88
N ARG A 284 3.38 7.06 -7.63
CA ARG A 284 3.36 8.47 -7.23
C ARG A 284 4.21 9.30 -8.19
N ARG A 285 3.62 10.37 -8.71
CA ARG A 285 4.27 11.37 -9.54
C ARG A 285 4.38 12.68 -8.79
N GLU A 286 5.54 13.31 -8.82
CA GLU A 286 5.74 14.66 -8.32
C GLU A 286 5.77 15.71 -9.43
N LYS A 287 5.70 17.00 -9.04
CA LYS A 287 5.67 18.13 -9.97
C LYS A 287 6.94 18.24 -10.84
N ASN A 288 8.09 17.83 -10.30
CA ASN A 288 9.38 17.79 -11.01
C ASN A 288 9.53 16.56 -11.91
N ASP A 289 8.46 15.79 -12.10
CA ASP A 289 8.39 14.57 -12.89
C ASP A 289 9.11 13.36 -12.32
N ASP A 290 9.64 13.44 -11.09
CA ASP A 290 10.15 12.27 -10.38
C ASP A 290 9.03 11.25 -10.12
N ARG A 291 9.38 9.95 -10.19
CA ARG A 291 8.45 8.84 -9.97
C ARG A 291 8.86 8.01 -8.77
N TYR A 292 7.87 7.59 -8.03
CA TYR A 292 8.05 6.86 -6.78
C TYR A 292 7.07 5.69 -6.67
N ILE A 293 7.43 4.73 -5.83
CA ILE A 293 6.50 3.72 -5.29
C ILE A 293 6.22 4.07 -3.83
N LEU A 294 4.96 4.29 -3.49
CA LEU A 294 4.52 4.47 -2.12
C LEU A 294 4.38 3.10 -1.46
N ALA A 295 4.98 2.90 -0.28
CA ALA A 295 5.07 1.57 0.35
C ALA A 295 3.72 1.03 0.82
N GLY A 296 2.77 1.90 1.20
CA GLY A 296 1.45 1.46 1.64
C GLY A 296 0.58 2.57 2.20
N TYR A 297 -0.72 2.37 2.12
CA TYR A 297 -1.74 3.29 2.60
C TYR A 297 -2.33 2.82 3.93
N PRO A 298 -2.68 3.76 4.85
CA PRO A 298 -2.66 5.23 4.65
C PRO A 298 -1.44 5.94 5.26
N TRP A 299 -0.46 5.24 5.85
CA TRP A 299 0.58 5.90 6.66
C TRP A 299 2.02 5.69 6.22
N PHE A 300 2.29 4.80 5.27
CA PHE A 300 3.65 4.61 4.77
C PHE A 300 4.00 5.68 3.72
N LYS A 301 5.32 5.95 3.63
CA LYS A 301 5.91 6.83 2.63
C LYS A 301 6.64 6.00 1.57
N CYS A 302 7.38 6.65 0.69
CA CYS A 302 8.26 5.97 -0.24
C CYS A 302 9.54 5.55 0.51
N ARG A 303 9.84 4.26 0.56
CA ARG A 303 11.03 3.68 1.20
C ARG A 303 11.81 2.85 0.20
N ALA A 304 13.14 2.89 0.29
CA ALA A 304 14.01 2.29 -0.72
C ALA A 304 13.83 0.77 -0.85
N ARG A 305 13.84 0.03 0.26
CA ARG A 305 13.61 -1.43 0.25
C ARG A 305 12.28 -1.79 -0.38
N ASP A 306 11.21 -1.16 0.08
CA ASP A 306 9.85 -1.39 -0.43
C ASP A 306 9.76 -1.06 -1.92
N THR A 307 10.42 0.01 -2.37
CA THR A 307 10.49 0.39 -3.77
C THR A 307 11.12 -0.73 -4.61
N PHE A 308 12.34 -1.18 -4.28
CA PHE A 308 13.03 -2.16 -5.11
C PHE A 308 12.39 -3.55 -5.09
N ILE A 309 11.83 -3.99 -3.96
CA ILE A 309 11.09 -5.26 -3.88
C ILE A 309 9.79 -5.18 -4.69
N SER A 310 9.06 -4.06 -4.59
CA SER A 310 7.75 -3.91 -5.23
C SER A 310 7.83 -3.60 -6.72
N LEU A 311 8.89 -2.93 -7.16
CA LEU A 311 8.98 -2.36 -8.49
C LEU A 311 8.73 -3.38 -9.62
N PRO A 312 9.34 -4.59 -9.63
CA PRO A 312 9.07 -5.56 -10.69
C PRO A 312 7.59 -5.94 -10.80
N GLY A 313 6.96 -6.29 -9.67
CA GLY A 313 5.56 -6.73 -9.67
C GLY A 313 4.56 -5.62 -9.97
N LEU A 314 4.86 -4.37 -9.55
CA LEU A 314 3.97 -3.22 -9.77
C LEU A 314 4.13 -2.57 -11.16
N THR A 315 5.08 -3.04 -11.96
CA THR A 315 5.36 -2.48 -13.29
C THR A 315 5.56 -3.55 -14.33
N LEU A 316 6.62 -4.35 -14.25
CA LEU A 316 6.94 -5.36 -15.27
C LEU A 316 5.84 -6.41 -15.41
N SER A 317 5.31 -6.94 -14.30
CA SER A 317 4.24 -7.95 -14.31
C SER A 317 2.87 -7.42 -14.80
N ILE A 318 2.77 -6.13 -15.09
CA ILE A 318 1.58 -5.49 -15.67
C ILE A 318 1.90 -4.73 -16.97
N GLU A 319 3.03 -5.04 -17.61
CA GLU A 319 3.49 -4.49 -18.88
C GLU A 319 3.70 -2.95 -18.88
N GLU A 320 4.17 -2.40 -17.75
CA GLU A 320 4.48 -0.96 -17.58
C GLU A 320 5.99 -0.70 -17.45
N ASP A 321 6.80 -1.19 -18.37
CA ASP A 321 8.27 -1.09 -18.37
C ASP A 321 8.76 0.37 -18.33
N ASP A 322 8.08 1.27 -18.99
CA ASP A 322 8.38 2.70 -18.97
C ASP A 322 8.30 3.28 -17.56
N TYR A 323 7.31 2.84 -16.76
CA TYR A 323 7.19 3.29 -15.37
C TYR A 323 8.29 2.73 -14.48
N PHE A 324 8.71 1.46 -14.72
CA PHE A 324 9.88 0.89 -14.07
C PHE A 324 11.11 1.78 -14.26
N GLU A 325 11.41 2.17 -15.50
CA GLU A 325 12.57 2.98 -15.85
C GLU A 325 12.53 4.38 -15.21
N LEU A 326 11.36 5.00 -15.14
CA LEU A 326 11.18 6.30 -14.51
C LEU A 326 11.42 6.25 -13.00
N VAL A 327 10.92 5.21 -12.32
CA VAL A 327 11.18 5.00 -10.88
C VAL A 327 12.65 4.68 -10.64
N MET A 328 13.24 3.80 -11.45
CA MET A 328 14.68 3.48 -11.34
C MET A 328 15.55 4.72 -11.52
N LYS A 329 15.25 5.59 -12.48
CA LYS A 329 15.95 6.86 -12.67
C LYS A 329 15.95 7.71 -11.40
N THR A 330 14.79 7.85 -10.75
CA THR A 330 14.64 8.61 -9.50
C THR A 330 15.41 7.94 -8.35
N ALA A 331 15.27 6.62 -8.19
CA ALA A 331 15.93 5.86 -7.13
C ALA A 331 17.44 5.84 -7.28
N MET A 332 17.95 5.67 -8.50
CA MET A 332 19.39 5.71 -8.80
C MET A 332 19.99 7.07 -8.46
N LYS A 333 19.31 8.18 -8.79
CA LYS A 333 19.75 9.52 -8.40
C LYS A 333 19.99 9.61 -6.89
N GLY A 334 19.00 9.20 -6.10
CA GLY A 334 19.13 9.22 -4.63
C GLY A 334 20.23 8.29 -4.12
N TYR A 335 20.39 7.12 -4.74
CA TYR A 335 21.42 6.17 -4.33
C TYR A 335 22.83 6.66 -4.68
N TYR A 336 23.06 7.31 -5.83
CA TYR A 336 24.32 7.96 -6.14
C TYR A 336 24.64 9.08 -5.15
N GLU A 337 23.67 9.93 -4.81
CA GLU A 337 23.85 10.98 -3.79
C GLU A 337 24.28 10.37 -2.45
N PHE A 338 23.64 9.26 -2.04
CA PHE A 338 24.04 8.51 -0.84
C PHE A 338 25.47 7.95 -0.92
N MET A 339 25.83 7.28 -2.02
CA MET A 339 27.18 6.72 -2.21
C MET A 339 28.28 7.79 -2.19
N GLU A 340 27.98 8.99 -2.66
CA GLU A 340 28.88 10.14 -2.66
C GLU A 340 28.91 10.91 -1.33
N GLY A 341 28.12 10.47 -0.33
CA GLY A 341 28.00 11.15 0.96
C GLY A 341 27.28 12.52 0.89
N LYS A 342 26.50 12.76 -0.16
CA LYS A 342 25.71 13.98 -0.36
C LYS A 342 24.33 13.85 0.31
N PRO A 343 23.69 14.98 0.65
CA PRO A 343 22.28 14.96 1.05
C PRO A 343 21.41 14.37 -0.07
N VAL A 344 20.56 13.42 0.29
CA VAL A 344 19.64 12.78 -0.67
C VAL A 344 18.51 13.76 -1.00
N SER A 345 18.38 14.09 -2.28
CA SER A 345 17.43 15.09 -2.78
C SER A 345 16.06 14.52 -3.16
N VAL A 346 15.95 13.19 -3.27
CA VAL A 346 14.70 12.50 -3.61
C VAL A 346 13.93 12.10 -2.36
N HIS A 347 12.61 11.97 -2.48
CA HIS A 347 11.72 11.63 -1.35
C HIS A 347 11.64 10.10 -1.14
N ILE A 348 12.80 9.45 -1.02
CA ILE A 348 12.92 8.02 -0.72
C ILE A 348 13.62 7.87 0.64
N ALA A 349 12.87 7.39 1.63
CA ALA A 349 13.40 7.15 2.97
C ALA A 349 14.20 5.84 3.05
N GLU A 350 15.05 5.72 4.08
CA GLU A 350 15.77 4.49 4.42
C GLU A 350 16.69 3.99 3.30
N ILE A 351 17.25 4.90 2.48
CA ILE A 351 18.12 4.55 1.35
C ILE A 351 19.46 3.98 1.81
N GLU A 352 19.87 4.31 3.04
CA GLU A 352 21.09 3.85 3.69
C GLU A 352 21.00 2.44 4.30
N GLN A 353 19.84 1.80 4.23
CA GLN A 353 19.70 0.44 4.78
C GLN A 353 20.59 -0.57 4.04
N PRO A 354 21.23 -1.52 4.76
CA PRO A 354 22.29 -2.34 4.19
C PRO A 354 21.84 -3.31 3.08
N ASP A 355 20.58 -3.70 3.04
CA ASP A 355 20.05 -4.59 2.00
C ASP A 355 19.54 -3.85 0.75
N VAL A 356 19.41 -2.54 0.80
CA VAL A 356 18.91 -1.71 -0.31
C VAL A 356 19.70 -1.90 -1.60
N PRO A 357 21.05 -1.84 -1.62
CA PRO A 357 21.81 -2.06 -2.86
C PRO A 357 21.64 -3.46 -3.44
N LEU A 358 21.43 -4.45 -2.59
CA LEU A 358 21.21 -5.84 -3.02
C LEU A 358 19.84 -6.02 -3.68
N TRP A 359 18.79 -5.42 -3.11
CA TRP A 359 17.44 -5.42 -3.71
C TRP A 359 17.39 -4.59 -4.99
N ALA A 360 18.16 -3.51 -5.11
CA ALA A 360 18.28 -2.75 -6.35
C ALA A 360 18.84 -3.62 -7.49
N ILE A 361 19.88 -4.40 -7.23
CA ILE A 361 20.42 -5.35 -8.22
C ILE A 361 19.41 -6.44 -8.56
N TRP A 362 18.67 -6.97 -7.58
CA TRP A 362 17.62 -7.95 -7.80
C TRP A 362 16.49 -7.39 -8.70
N ALA A 363 16.06 -6.14 -8.46
CA ALA A 363 15.05 -5.50 -9.31
C ALA A 363 15.52 -5.36 -10.76
N LEU A 364 16.79 -4.99 -10.97
CA LEU A 364 17.41 -4.91 -12.30
C LEU A 364 17.58 -6.29 -12.94
N GLN A 365 17.78 -7.34 -12.15
CA GLN A 365 17.77 -8.72 -12.65
C GLN A 365 16.38 -9.12 -13.18
N GLN A 366 15.29 -8.69 -12.51
CA GLN A 366 13.94 -8.91 -13.03
C GLN A 366 13.72 -8.14 -14.34
N TYR A 367 14.17 -6.88 -14.41
CA TYR A 367 14.12 -6.09 -15.64
C TYR A 367 14.86 -6.79 -16.80
N ALA A 368 16.06 -7.36 -16.54
CA ALA A 368 16.82 -8.09 -17.54
C ALA A 368 16.12 -9.37 -18.02
N LYS A 369 15.22 -9.95 -17.23
CA LYS A 369 14.41 -11.14 -17.61
C LYS A 369 13.25 -10.79 -18.53
N GLU A 370 12.64 -9.62 -18.32
CA GLU A 370 11.52 -9.16 -19.16
C GLU A 370 12.00 -8.49 -20.46
N THR A 371 13.15 -7.87 -20.46
CA THR A 371 13.76 -7.24 -21.64
C THR A 371 14.90 -8.09 -22.21
N SER A 372 16.11 -7.77 -21.90
CA SER A 372 17.30 -8.59 -22.17
C SER A 372 18.47 -8.17 -21.27
N LYS A 373 19.48 -9.05 -21.14
CA LYS A 373 20.71 -8.71 -20.41
C LYS A 373 21.47 -7.58 -21.10
N GLU A 374 21.47 -7.55 -22.42
CA GLU A 374 22.10 -6.51 -23.23
C GLU A 374 21.47 -5.13 -22.97
N GLU A 375 20.14 -5.05 -22.98
CA GLU A 375 19.40 -3.81 -22.70
C GLU A 375 19.60 -3.36 -21.26
N CYS A 376 19.51 -4.27 -20.30
CA CYS A 376 19.77 -4.00 -18.88
C CYS A 376 21.20 -3.47 -18.70
N PHE A 377 22.22 -4.11 -19.29
CA PHE A 377 23.58 -3.65 -19.17
C PHE A 377 23.79 -2.26 -19.81
N LYS A 378 23.21 -2.04 -20.97
CA LYS A 378 23.27 -0.74 -21.66
C LYS A 378 22.71 0.40 -20.80
N LYS A 379 21.58 0.20 -20.14
CA LYS A 379 20.92 1.23 -19.32
C LYS A 379 21.49 1.34 -17.91
N TYR A 380 21.82 0.22 -17.28
CA TYR A 380 22.08 0.12 -15.85
C TYR A 380 23.46 -0.47 -15.50
N GLY A 381 24.23 -0.93 -16.47
CA GLY A 381 25.51 -1.62 -16.25
C GLY A 381 26.51 -0.81 -15.43
N GLN A 382 26.59 0.52 -15.65
CA GLN A 382 27.46 1.38 -14.85
C GLN A 382 26.98 1.45 -13.39
N PHE A 383 25.68 1.68 -13.17
CA PHE A 383 25.11 1.70 -11.80
C PHE A 383 25.37 0.38 -11.06
N ILE A 384 25.15 -0.75 -11.71
CA ILE A 384 25.41 -2.07 -11.12
C ILE A 384 26.87 -2.21 -10.73
N LYS A 385 27.80 -1.82 -11.60
CA LYS A 385 29.24 -1.85 -11.31
C LYS A 385 29.61 -0.96 -10.12
N ASP A 386 29.07 0.26 -10.08
CA ASP A 386 29.32 1.21 -9.00
C ASP A 386 28.81 0.70 -7.65
N VAL A 387 27.62 0.08 -7.62
CA VAL A 387 27.05 -0.54 -6.42
C VAL A 387 27.89 -1.73 -5.95
N ILE A 388 28.32 -2.61 -6.85
CA ILE A 388 29.20 -3.74 -6.50
C ILE A 388 30.53 -3.25 -5.94
N ASN A 389 31.17 -2.27 -6.59
CA ASN A 389 32.41 -1.68 -6.11
C ASN A 389 32.24 -1.02 -4.75
N PHE A 390 31.12 -0.30 -4.53
CA PHE A 390 30.83 0.34 -3.26
C PHE A 390 30.75 -0.67 -2.10
N ILE A 391 30.17 -1.85 -2.36
CA ILE A 391 30.14 -2.96 -1.38
C ILE A 391 31.52 -3.59 -1.22
N GLN A 392 32.22 -3.93 -2.31
CA GLN A 392 33.53 -4.58 -2.29
C GLN A 392 34.60 -3.72 -1.61
N ASP A 393 34.54 -2.41 -1.80
CA ASP A 393 35.44 -1.44 -1.18
C ASP A 393 35.11 -1.12 0.29
N ASN A 394 34.06 -1.77 0.86
CA ASN A 394 33.60 -1.53 2.22
C ASN A 394 33.25 -0.06 2.49
N LYS A 395 32.68 0.65 1.51
CA LYS A 395 32.27 2.06 1.62
C LYS A 395 30.88 2.24 2.24
N HIS A 396 30.08 1.19 2.27
CA HIS A 396 28.75 1.27 2.90
C HIS A 396 28.91 1.39 4.43
N PRO A 397 28.18 2.32 5.10
CA PRO A 397 28.40 2.57 6.53
C PRO A 397 28.04 1.40 7.45
N ASN A 398 27.18 0.48 7.02
CA ASN A 398 26.75 -0.68 7.83
C ASN A 398 26.58 -1.97 7.00
N LEU A 399 27.41 -2.16 5.99
CA LEU A 399 27.49 -3.42 5.24
C LEU A 399 28.95 -3.67 4.90
N LYS A 400 29.53 -4.71 5.44
CA LYS A 400 30.95 -5.01 5.30
C LYS A 400 31.16 -6.36 4.64
N LEU A 401 31.92 -6.40 3.58
CA LEU A 401 32.40 -7.63 2.97
C LEU A 401 33.62 -8.13 3.77
N GLU A 402 33.47 -9.30 4.37
CA GLU A 402 34.50 -9.97 5.15
C GLU A 402 35.40 -10.85 4.27
N GLU A 403 36.58 -11.23 4.80
CA GLU A 403 37.56 -12.04 4.09
C GLU A 403 37.05 -13.40 3.60
N ASN A 404 36.05 -13.95 4.27
CA ASN A 404 35.40 -15.20 3.87
C ASN A 404 34.42 -15.03 2.69
N GLY A 405 34.19 -13.80 2.21
CA GLY A 405 33.30 -13.50 1.11
C GLY A 405 31.83 -13.26 1.49
N LEU A 406 31.51 -13.27 2.79
CA LEU A 406 30.16 -12.96 3.30
C LEU A 406 30.02 -11.48 3.69
N LEU A 407 28.78 -10.99 3.64
CA LEU A 407 28.41 -9.67 4.10
C LEU A 407 28.01 -9.68 5.58
N TYR A 408 28.63 -8.81 6.35
CA TYR A 408 28.37 -8.58 7.77
C TYR A 408 27.65 -7.24 7.97
N THR A 409 26.69 -7.20 8.90
CA THR A 409 26.01 -5.96 9.31
C THR A 409 25.80 -5.91 10.82
N ASP A 410 25.88 -4.71 11.43
CA ASP A 410 25.57 -4.50 12.84
C ASP A 410 24.11 -4.12 13.02
N GLY A 411 23.33 -5.01 13.62
CA GLY A 411 21.92 -4.88 13.92
C GLY A 411 21.56 -5.06 15.40
N LYS A 412 22.54 -4.97 16.32
CA LYS A 412 22.32 -5.19 17.77
C LYS A 412 21.39 -4.15 18.36
N ASP A 413 21.64 -2.87 18.04
CA ASP A 413 20.93 -1.74 18.63
C ASP A 413 20.00 -1.01 17.65
N LYS A 414 20.01 -1.38 16.37
CA LYS A 414 19.13 -0.83 15.33
C LYS A 414 18.63 -1.90 14.39
N ALA A 415 17.39 -1.72 13.94
CA ALA A 415 16.81 -2.58 12.92
C ALA A 415 17.47 -2.31 11.57
N VAL A 416 18.01 -3.35 10.94
CA VAL A 416 18.76 -3.27 9.67
C VAL A 416 18.17 -4.13 8.57
N THR A 417 17.10 -4.86 8.86
CA THR A 417 16.41 -5.75 7.91
C THR A 417 14.93 -5.36 7.76
N TRP A 418 14.20 -6.06 6.91
CA TRP A 418 12.76 -5.88 6.80
C TRP A 418 12.02 -6.20 8.12
N MET A 419 12.61 -7.02 9.01
CA MET A 419 12.10 -7.27 10.35
C MET A 419 12.49 -6.11 11.29
N ASN A 420 11.91 -4.95 11.06
CA ASN A 420 12.34 -3.66 11.61
C ASN A 420 11.50 -3.13 12.76
N SER A 421 10.65 -3.95 13.37
CA SER A 421 9.87 -3.54 14.54
C SER A 421 10.78 -3.21 15.72
N THR A 422 10.48 -2.09 16.38
CA THR A 422 11.19 -1.64 17.58
C THR A 422 10.23 -1.44 18.75
N ALA A 423 10.65 -1.84 19.93
CA ALA A 423 9.95 -1.60 21.18
C ALA A 423 10.92 -0.98 22.20
N ASN A 424 10.50 0.09 22.87
CA ASN A 424 11.35 0.82 23.81
C ASN A 424 12.72 1.25 23.23
N GLY A 425 12.75 1.62 21.95
CA GLY A 425 13.95 2.07 21.24
C GLY A 425 14.94 0.99 20.84
N ARG A 426 14.56 -0.31 20.96
CA ARG A 426 15.40 -1.43 20.54
C ARG A 426 14.67 -2.33 19.55
N PRO A 427 15.40 -3.00 18.63
CA PRO A 427 14.81 -4.00 17.75
C PRO A 427 14.13 -5.12 18.55
N VAL A 428 12.90 -5.50 18.17
CA VAL A 428 12.22 -6.68 18.73
C VAL A 428 12.87 -7.96 18.24
N VAL A 429 13.36 -7.94 17.00
CA VAL A 429 14.12 -9.02 16.38
C VAL A 429 15.52 -8.46 16.02
N PRO A 430 16.47 -8.47 16.97
CA PRO A 430 17.83 -7.97 16.70
C PRO A 430 18.57 -8.99 15.83
N ARG A 431 18.70 -8.68 14.55
CA ARG A 431 19.42 -9.51 13.56
C ARG A 431 20.74 -8.82 13.24
N THR A 432 21.83 -9.48 13.57
CA THR A 432 23.20 -8.91 13.48
C THR A 432 24.19 -9.97 13.00
N GLY A 433 25.30 -9.55 12.44
CA GLY A 433 26.33 -10.45 11.90
C GLY A 433 26.06 -10.81 10.44
N TYR A 434 26.20 -12.06 10.10
CA TYR A 434 25.84 -12.60 8.80
C TYR A 434 24.34 -12.87 8.76
N ILE A 435 23.61 -12.13 7.90
CA ILE A 435 22.16 -12.25 7.72
C ILE A 435 21.91 -13.14 6.51
N VAL A 436 21.01 -14.12 6.65
CA VAL A 436 20.82 -15.17 5.64
C VAL A 436 20.37 -14.60 4.29
N GLU A 437 19.38 -13.75 4.25
CA GLU A 437 18.89 -13.16 2.99
C GLU A 437 19.87 -12.16 2.38
N PHE A 438 20.64 -11.44 3.18
CA PHE A 438 21.68 -10.54 2.64
C PHE A 438 22.73 -11.34 1.87
N ASN A 439 23.17 -12.46 2.41
CA ASN A 439 24.16 -13.29 1.78
C ASN A 439 23.61 -14.13 0.62
N ALA A 440 22.33 -14.50 0.64
CA ALA A 440 21.66 -15.08 -0.51
C ALA A 440 21.52 -14.07 -1.67
N LEU A 441 21.14 -12.82 -1.36
CA LEU A 441 21.10 -11.71 -2.33
C LEU A 441 22.49 -11.39 -2.89
N TRP A 442 23.51 -11.39 -2.05
CA TRP A 442 24.89 -11.12 -2.46
C TRP A 442 25.40 -12.17 -3.45
N TYR A 443 25.23 -13.45 -3.13
CA TYR A 443 25.56 -14.53 -4.05
C TYR A 443 24.84 -14.39 -5.39
N ASN A 444 23.52 -14.14 -5.34
CA ASN A 444 22.71 -13.94 -6.55
C ASN A 444 23.21 -12.71 -7.35
N ALA A 445 23.56 -11.61 -6.68
CA ALA A 445 24.08 -10.39 -7.32
C ALA A 445 25.40 -10.66 -8.04
N LEU A 446 26.36 -11.35 -7.40
CA LEU A 446 27.65 -11.69 -8.00
C LEU A 446 27.47 -12.54 -9.26
N CYS A 447 26.62 -13.57 -9.20
CA CYS A 447 26.34 -14.43 -10.34
C CYS A 447 25.61 -13.70 -11.49
N PHE A 448 24.66 -12.84 -11.14
CA PHE A 448 23.97 -12.01 -12.13
C PHE A 448 24.94 -11.03 -12.83
N CYS A 449 25.77 -10.34 -12.06
CA CYS A 449 26.79 -9.43 -12.61
C CYS A 449 27.80 -10.17 -13.49
N ALA A 450 28.22 -11.38 -13.10
CA ALA A 450 29.06 -12.23 -13.93
C ALA A 450 28.37 -12.60 -15.25
N SER A 451 27.08 -12.87 -15.22
CA SER A 451 26.31 -13.17 -16.43
C SER A 451 26.16 -11.96 -17.36
N LEU A 452 26.04 -10.75 -16.79
CA LEU A 452 26.04 -9.49 -17.57
C LEU A 452 27.40 -9.24 -18.21
N ALA A 453 28.49 -9.42 -17.45
CA ALA A 453 29.86 -9.28 -17.96
C ALA A 453 30.13 -10.23 -19.13
N ALA A 454 29.67 -11.49 -19.04
CA ALA A 454 29.73 -12.47 -20.13
C ALA A 454 29.02 -12.00 -21.39
N THR A 455 27.83 -11.43 -21.23
CA THR A 455 26.98 -10.96 -22.35
C THR A 455 27.70 -9.85 -23.18
N VAL A 456 28.50 -9.01 -22.52
CA VAL A 456 29.23 -7.91 -23.18
C VAL A 456 30.70 -8.20 -23.44
N GLY A 457 31.18 -9.43 -23.21
CA GLY A 457 32.51 -9.86 -23.52
C GLY A 457 33.61 -9.39 -22.52
N GLU A 458 33.22 -9.04 -21.28
CA GLU A 458 34.14 -8.65 -20.21
C GLU A 458 34.66 -9.90 -19.45
N GLU A 459 35.46 -10.74 -20.09
CA GLU A 459 35.88 -12.04 -19.55
C GLU A 459 36.64 -11.95 -18.21
N ASP A 460 37.56 -10.98 -18.05
CA ASP A 460 38.30 -10.79 -16.78
C ASP A 460 37.35 -10.42 -15.62
N SER A 461 36.38 -9.57 -15.86
CA SER A 461 35.37 -9.19 -14.89
C SER A 461 34.47 -10.38 -14.51
N GLN A 462 34.03 -11.15 -15.51
CA GLN A 462 33.26 -12.36 -15.31
C GLN A 462 34.02 -13.37 -14.42
N GLN A 463 35.28 -13.67 -14.73
CA GLN A 463 36.07 -14.64 -13.96
C GLN A 463 36.24 -14.22 -12.50
N LYS A 464 36.55 -12.94 -12.25
CA LYS A 464 36.66 -12.39 -10.87
C LYS A 464 35.39 -12.54 -10.08
N LEU A 465 34.27 -12.16 -10.68
CA LEU A 465 32.93 -12.26 -10.03
C LEU A 465 32.54 -13.71 -9.75
N LEU A 466 32.82 -14.64 -10.67
CA LEU A 466 32.54 -16.08 -10.46
C LEU A 466 33.45 -16.67 -9.36
N ALA A 467 34.69 -16.28 -9.29
CA ALA A 467 35.61 -16.72 -8.21
C ALA A 467 35.12 -16.24 -6.84
N GLN A 468 34.66 -14.99 -6.75
CA GLN A 468 34.08 -14.44 -5.53
C GLN A 468 32.76 -15.11 -5.19
N ALA A 469 31.90 -15.38 -6.18
CA ALA A 469 30.66 -16.10 -5.99
C ALA A 469 30.89 -17.51 -5.42
N GLU A 470 31.90 -18.25 -5.92
CA GLU A 470 32.24 -19.59 -5.39
C GLU A 470 32.73 -19.52 -3.95
N GLN A 471 33.58 -18.53 -3.61
CA GLN A 471 33.99 -18.29 -2.22
C GLN A 471 32.78 -17.98 -1.33
N THR A 472 31.89 -17.09 -1.76
CA THR A 472 30.66 -16.73 -1.03
C THR A 472 29.75 -17.96 -0.83
N LYS A 473 29.59 -18.80 -1.87
CA LYS A 473 28.78 -20.03 -1.80
C LYS A 473 29.29 -20.99 -0.74
N GLN A 474 30.62 -21.26 -0.74
CA GLN A 474 31.20 -22.17 0.24
C GLN A 474 31.01 -21.62 1.66
N ALA A 475 31.34 -20.34 1.87
CA ALA A 475 31.16 -19.68 3.16
C ALA A 475 29.69 -19.64 3.60
N PHE A 476 28.75 -19.47 2.65
CA PHE A 476 27.31 -19.50 2.92
C PHE A 476 26.86 -20.87 3.46
N LEU A 477 27.29 -21.95 2.81
CA LEU A 477 26.95 -23.31 3.24
C LEU A 477 27.54 -23.63 4.61
N ASP A 478 28.81 -23.29 4.83
CA ASP A 478 29.51 -23.55 6.09
C ASP A 478 28.91 -22.73 7.26
N THR A 479 28.36 -21.55 6.99
CA THR A 479 27.83 -20.62 8.00
C THR A 479 26.36 -20.88 8.31
N PHE A 480 25.52 -21.08 7.30
CA PHE A 480 24.06 -21.07 7.49
C PHE A 480 23.40 -22.45 7.48
N LEU A 481 23.95 -23.44 6.77
CA LEU A 481 23.32 -24.76 6.68
C LEU A 481 23.52 -25.54 7.98
N ASN A 482 22.43 -25.85 8.66
CA ASN A 482 22.48 -26.63 9.90
C ASN A 482 22.26 -28.13 9.69
N GLU A 483 22.49 -28.93 10.73
CA GLU A 483 22.40 -30.37 10.70
C GLU A 483 20.98 -30.92 10.40
N TYR A 484 19.93 -30.06 10.55
CA TYR A 484 18.55 -30.42 10.25
C TYR A 484 18.13 -30.06 8.80
N GLY A 485 19.07 -29.56 7.99
CA GLY A 485 18.86 -29.26 6.57
C GLY A 485 18.11 -27.96 6.29
N TYR A 486 18.05 -27.03 7.26
CA TYR A 486 17.56 -25.67 7.00
C TYR A 486 18.63 -24.64 7.34
N LEU A 487 18.33 -23.34 7.18
CA LEU A 487 19.31 -22.27 7.35
C LEU A 487 19.06 -21.51 8.64
N TYR A 488 20.16 -21.22 9.38
CA TYR A 488 20.12 -20.22 10.45
C TYR A 488 19.63 -18.89 9.92
N ASP A 489 18.85 -18.16 10.71
CA ASP A 489 18.33 -16.84 10.31
C ASP A 489 19.44 -15.78 10.25
N TYR A 490 20.33 -15.80 11.24
CA TYR A 490 21.57 -15.04 11.24
C TYR A 490 22.65 -15.74 12.11
N VAL A 491 23.91 -15.34 11.89
CA VAL A 491 25.07 -15.85 12.64
C VAL A 491 25.98 -14.69 13.03
N ASP A 492 26.28 -14.55 14.34
CA ASP A 492 27.23 -13.55 14.86
C ASP A 492 28.26 -14.24 15.78
N GLY A 493 29.45 -14.48 15.26
CA GLY A 493 30.48 -15.25 15.94
C GLY A 493 30.01 -16.68 16.26
N ASN A 494 29.91 -17.02 17.54
CA ASN A 494 29.41 -18.33 18.00
C ASN A 494 27.90 -18.37 18.22
N MET A 495 27.20 -17.28 17.97
CA MET A 495 25.75 -17.20 18.12
C MET A 495 25.09 -17.51 16.78
N MET A 496 24.29 -18.58 16.77
CA MET A 496 23.51 -19.00 15.61
C MET A 496 22.03 -18.94 15.97
N ASP A 497 21.23 -18.20 15.19
CA ASP A 497 19.78 -18.17 15.40
C ASP A 497 19.10 -19.37 14.72
N TRP A 498 18.64 -20.30 15.52
CA TRP A 498 17.94 -21.53 15.14
C TRP A 498 16.45 -21.30 14.81
N SER A 499 15.95 -20.10 14.98
CA SER A 499 14.55 -19.79 14.73
C SER A 499 14.15 -20.12 13.30
N VAL A 500 13.08 -20.86 13.12
CA VAL A 500 12.52 -21.11 11.79
C VAL A 500 11.76 -19.86 11.38
N ARG A 501 12.39 -19.06 10.52
CA ARG A 501 11.88 -17.82 9.94
C ARG A 501 11.86 -17.90 8.42
N PRO A 502 11.03 -17.10 7.76
CA PRO A 502 10.83 -17.19 6.30
C PRO A 502 12.03 -16.70 5.48
N ASN A 503 13.01 -16.04 6.07
CA ASN A 503 14.12 -15.38 5.36
C ASN A 503 14.98 -16.36 4.55
N MET A 504 15.04 -17.62 4.92
CA MET A 504 15.74 -18.67 4.18
C MET A 504 15.11 -18.97 2.81
N ILE A 505 13.84 -18.56 2.56
CA ILE A 505 13.15 -18.80 1.29
C ILE A 505 13.84 -18.11 0.12
N PHE A 506 14.49 -16.96 0.36
CA PHE A 506 15.20 -16.22 -0.66
C PHE A 506 16.35 -17.01 -1.28
N ALA A 507 17.09 -17.78 -0.47
CA ALA A 507 18.13 -18.66 -0.97
C ALA A 507 17.60 -19.77 -1.89
N VAL A 508 16.31 -20.11 -1.81
CA VAL A 508 15.65 -21.08 -2.70
C VAL A 508 15.05 -20.42 -3.92
N ALA A 509 14.44 -19.24 -3.76
CA ALA A 509 13.67 -18.56 -4.79
C ALA A 509 14.53 -17.86 -5.85
N PHE A 510 15.69 -17.31 -5.48
CA PHE A 510 16.53 -16.56 -6.42
C PHE A 510 17.04 -17.43 -7.57
N ASP A 511 17.30 -16.79 -8.72
CA ASP A 511 17.75 -17.47 -9.93
C ASP A 511 19.12 -18.15 -9.72
N TYR A 512 20.02 -17.46 -9.02
CA TYR A 512 21.29 -18.00 -8.57
C TYR A 512 21.24 -18.29 -7.08
N SER A 513 21.37 -19.55 -6.73
CA SER A 513 21.26 -20.04 -5.37
C SER A 513 22.53 -20.75 -4.95
N PRO A 514 23.04 -20.51 -3.72
CA PRO A 514 24.16 -21.26 -3.20
C PRO A 514 23.80 -22.70 -2.83
N LEU A 515 22.53 -23.06 -2.78
CA LEU A 515 22.03 -24.37 -2.34
C LEU A 515 21.94 -25.37 -3.49
N SER A 516 22.24 -26.64 -3.20
CA SER A 516 21.93 -27.76 -4.10
C SER A 516 20.43 -27.98 -4.22
N GLN A 517 19.99 -28.78 -5.19
CA GLN A 517 18.57 -29.09 -5.39
C GLN A 517 17.94 -29.77 -4.16
N ASP A 518 18.68 -30.68 -3.50
CA ASP A 518 18.19 -31.38 -2.31
C ASP A 518 18.11 -30.45 -1.09
N GLN A 519 19.10 -29.56 -0.93
CA GLN A 519 19.06 -28.53 0.12
C GLN A 519 17.89 -27.55 -0.08
N LYS A 520 17.63 -27.12 -1.34
CA LYS A 520 16.46 -26.28 -1.66
C LYS A 520 15.14 -26.96 -1.28
N LYS A 521 14.99 -28.27 -1.55
CA LYS A 521 13.80 -29.03 -1.15
C LYS A 521 13.64 -29.07 0.36
N GLN A 522 14.71 -29.34 1.10
CA GLN A 522 14.68 -29.38 2.56
C GLN A 522 14.26 -28.03 3.16
N VAL A 523 14.83 -26.93 2.68
CA VAL A 523 14.47 -25.59 3.12
C VAL A 523 13.01 -25.25 2.76
N LEU A 524 12.57 -25.59 1.54
CA LEU A 524 11.18 -25.34 1.14
C LEU A 524 10.19 -26.19 1.97
N ASP A 525 10.54 -27.43 2.30
CA ASP A 525 9.70 -28.34 3.08
C ASP A 525 9.50 -27.83 4.52
N ILE A 526 10.53 -27.29 5.17
CA ILE A 526 10.37 -26.70 6.49
C ILE A 526 9.55 -25.42 6.46
N CYS A 527 9.74 -24.57 5.46
CA CYS A 527 8.90 -23.39 5.23
C CYS A 527 7.43 -23.78 5.04
N THR A 528 7.16 -24.80 4.24
CA THR A 528 5.80 -25.32 4.00
C THR A 528 5.17 -25.83 5.30
N ARG A 529 5.89 -26.63 6.03
CA ARG A 529 5.37 -27.31 7.23
C ARG A 529 5.12 -26.37 8.41
N GLU A 530 5.98 -25.35 8.59
CA GLU A 530 5.95 -24.51 9.80
C GLU A 530 5.47 -23.07 9.54
N LEU A 531 5.64 -22.54 8.33
CA LEU A 531 5.41 -21.13 8.07
C LEU A 531 4.22 -20.84 7.13
N LEU A 532 3.89 -21.78 6.23
CA LEU A 532 2.87 -21.53 5.22
C LEU A 532 1.48 -21.36 5.83
N THR A 533 0.79 -20.31 5.41
CA THR A 533 -0.61 -20.02 5.70
C THR A 533 -1.35 -19.70 4.40
N PRO A 534 -2.70 -19.62 4.41
CA PRO A 534 -3.45 -19.13 3.26
C PRO A 534 -3.15 -17.65 2.87
N LYS A 535 -2.45 -16.92 3.74
CA LYS A 535 -2.15 -15.48 3.60
C LYS A 535 -0.64 -15.18 3.52
N GLY A 536 0.17 -16.13 3.12
CA GLY A 536 1.62 -15.99 3.02
C GLY A 536 2.39 -16.77 4.07
N LEU A 537 3.65 -16.41 4.30
CA LEU A 537 4.49 -17.08 5.28
C LEU A 537 4.45 -16.36 6.64
N ARG A 538 4.36 -17.13 7.71
CA ARG A 538 4.57 -16.62 9.06
C ARG A 538 5.99 -16.09 9.23
N SER A 539 6.13 -15.00 9.95
CA SER A 539 7.43 -14.41 10.28
C SER A 539 8.24 -15.21 11.32
N LEU A 540 7.59 -16.12 12.02
CA LEU A 540 8.19 -17.04 12.99
C LEU A 540 7.36 -18.33 13.10
N SER A 541 8.02 -19.45 13.26
CA SER A 541 7.35 -20.74 13.48
C SER A 541 6.55 -20.76 14.78
N PRO A 542 5.34 -21.39 14.78
CA PRO A 542 4.56 -21.64 16.01
C PRO A 542 5.28 -22.44 17.08
N LYS A 543 6.34 -23.16 16.73
CA LYS A 543 7.17 -23.94 17.66
C LYS A 543 8.21 -23.10 18.40
N SER A 544 8.42 -21.85 18.02
CA SER A 544 9.40 -20.96 18.62
C SER A 544 8.85 -20.29 19.87
N GLY A 545 9.71 -20.14 20.91
CA GLY A 545 9.32 -19.61 22.21
C GLY A 545 8.87 -18.14 22.21
N GLY A 546 9.10 -17.38 21.16
CA GLY A 546 8.66 -15.99 21.00
C GLY A 546 7.43 -15.82 20.09
N TYR A 547 6.74 -16.91 19.74
CA TYR A 547 5.61 -16.88 18.82
C TYR A 547 4.45 -16.01 19.33
N ASN A 548 4.13 -14.96 18.59
CA ASN A 548 3.07 -14.00 18.89
C ASN A 548 2.33 -13.63 17.59
N PRO A 549 1.34 -14.43 17.17
CA PRO A 549 0.78 -14.36 15.82
C PRO A 549 -0.33 -13.33 15.62
N VAL A 550 -0.78 -12.62 16.68
CA VAL A 550 -1.96 -11.73 16.59
C VAL A 550 -1.54 -10.28 16.75
N TYR A 551 -1.79 -9.49 15.71
CA TYR A 551 -1.39 -8.07 15.63
C TYR A 551 -2.55 -7.15 16.02
N VAL A 552 -2.77 -6.98 17.33
CA VAL A 552 -3.87 -6.18 17.90
C VAL A 552 -3.43 -5.39 19.13
N GLY A 553 -4.29 -4.48 19.58
CA GLY A 553 -4.10 -3.73 20.82
C GLY A 553 -3.18 -2.50 20.70
N PRO A 554 -2.69 -1.97 21.83
CA PRO A 554 -1.81 -0.81 21.88
C PRO A 554 -0.50 -1.00 21.09
N GLN A 555 0.19 0.11 20.77
CA GLN A 555 1.39 0.13 19.94
C GLN A 555 2.43 -0.90 20.37
N THR A 556 2.79 -0.94 21.67
CA THR A 556 3.82 -1.85 22.19
C THR A 556 3.45 -3.34 21.96
N GLN A 557 2.18 -3.70 22.14
CA GLN A 557 1.73 -5.08 21.88
C GLN A 557 1.85 -5.43 20.40
N ARG A 558 1.48 -4.51 19.52
CA ARG A 558 1.62 -4.70 18.07
C ARG A 558 3.08 -4.79 17.65
N ASP A 559 3.97 -3.95 18.21
CA ASP A 559 5.40 -3.97 17.90
C ASP A 559 6.03 -5.34 18.25
N TYR A 560 5.65 -5.94 19.37
CA TYR A 560 6.11 -7.28 19.74
C TYR A 560 5.52 -8.40 18.88
N ALA A 561 4.37 -8.21 18.23
CA ALA A 561 3.77 -9.20 17.34
C ALA A 561 4.24 -9.09 15.89
N TYR A 562 4.67 -7.91 15.45
CA TYR A 562 4.82 -7.51 14.05
C TYR A 562 5.66 -8.48 13.20
N HIS A 563 6.75 -9.04 13.76
CA HIS A 563 7.61 -10.02 13.09
C HIS A 563 7.81 -11.30 13.91
N GLN A 564 6.84 -11.64 14.75
CA GLN A 564 6.94 -12.78 15.69
C GLN A 564 5.84 -13.84 15.49
N GLY A 565 5.40 -14.01 14.25
CA GLY A 565 4.43 -15.05 13.92
C GLY A 565 3.28 -14.61 13.01
N THR A 566 3.14 -13.30 12.73
CA THR A 566 2.23 -12.76 11.72
C THR A 566 2.60 -13.26 10.33
N ALA A 567 1.61 -13.39 9.45
CA ALA A 567 1.80 -13.85 8.07
C ALA A 567 1.95 -12.67 7.10
N TRP A 568 2.86 -12.82 6.13
CA TRP A 568 3.22 -11.79 5.18
C TRP A 568 3.06 -12.30 3.73
N PRO A 569 2.11 -11.72 2.96
CA PRO A 569 1.84 -12.15 1.58
C PRO A 569 3.03 -12.04 0.62
N TRP A 570 3.86 -10.99 0.72
CA TRP A 570 5.00 -10.83 -0.18
C TRP A 570 6.00 -11.99 -0.11
N LEU A 571 6.20 -12.56 1.07
CA LEU A 571 7.00 -13.77 1.24
C LEU A 571 6.34 -15.00 0.61
N GLY A 572 5.00 -14.99 0.54
CA GLY A 572 4.21 -15.97 -0.19
C GLY A 572 4.53 -15.98 -1.68
N GLY A 573 4.76 -14.80 -2.29
CA GLY A 573 5.20 -14.69 -3.68
C GLY A 573 6.52 -15.41 -3.94
N PHE A 574 7.54 -15.17 -3.11
CA PHE A 574 8.83 -15.87 -3.19
C PHE A 574 8.71 -17.38 -2.90
N TYR A 575 7.82 -17.78 -1.98
CA TYR A 575 7.52 -19.18 -1.72
C TYR A 575 6.93 -19.87 -2.96
N MET A 576 6.01 -19.21 -3.65
CA MET A 576 5.41 -19.72 -4.88
C MET A 576 6.44 -19.83 -6.00
N GLU A 577 7.30 -18.82 -6.17
CA GLU A 577 8.43 -18.86 -7.09
C GLU A 577 9.37 -20.05 -6.81
N ALA A 578 9.79 -20.21 -5.56
CA ALA A 578 10.64 -21.32 -5.13
C ALA A 578 9.98 -22.69 -5.45
N SER A 579 8.69 -22.81 -5.17
CA SER A 579 7.91 -24.03 -5.46
C SER A 579 7.83 -24.35 -6.94
N LEU A 580 7.55 -23.35 -7.77
CA LEU A 580 7.47 -23.50 -9.23
C LEU A 580 8.83 -23.83 -9.83
N LYS A 581 9.92 -23.21 -9.37
CA LYS A 581 11.28 -23.52 -9.83
C LYS A 581 11.70 -24.96 -9.52
N LEU A 582 11.34 -25.48 -8.34
CA LEU A 582 11.71 -26.83 -7.90
C LEU A 582 10.83 -27.92 -8.52
N TYR A 583 9.53 -27.70 -8.56
CA TYR A 583 8.57 -28.76 -8.89
C TYR A 583 7.86 -28.56 -10.23
N LYS A 584 8.11 -27.41 -10.90
CA LYS A 584 7.55 -27.11 -12.22
C LYS A 584 6.02 -27.30 -12.26
N ARG A 585 5.49 -27.85 -13.33
CA ARG A 585 4.04 -28.08 -13.54
C ARG A 585 3.37 -28.92 -12.45
N THR A 586 4.10 -29.75 -11.73
CA THR A 586 3.50 -30.58 -10.69
C THR A 586 2.98 -29.79 -9.49
N ARG A 587 3.39 -28.52 -9.34
CA ARG A 587 2.95 -27.62 -8.26
C ARG A 587 1.86 -26.62 -8.67
N LEU A 588 1.49 -26.54 -9.94
CA LEU A 588 0.52 -25.55 -10.44
C LEU A 588 -0.77 -25.54 -9.61
N SER A 589 -1.47 -26.68 -9.50
CA SER A 589 -2.73 -26.76 -8.76
C SER A 589 -2.61 -26.42 -7.27
N PHE A 590 -1.43 -26.62 -6.69
CA PHE A 590 -1.16 -26.22 -5.32
C PHE A 590 -1.05 -24.70 -5.22
N ILE A 591 -0.33 -24.06 -6.14
CA ILE A 591 -0.16 -22.61 -6.18
C ILE A 591 -1.47 -21.90 -6.51
N GLU A 592 -2.25 -22.43 -7.47
CA GLU A 592 -3.61 -21.93 -7.77
C GLU A 592 -4.50 -21.89 -6.52
N ARG A 593 -4.45 -22.93 -5.69
CA ARG A 593 -5.18 -22.96 -4.41
C ARG A 593 -4.66 -21.95 -3.40
N GLN A 594 -3.35 -21.64 -3.38
CA GLN A 594 -2.83 -20.55 -2.55
C GLN A 594 -3.37 -19.19 -3.00
N MET A 595 -3.54 -18.97 -4.32
CA MET A 595 -4.11 -17.73 -4.86
C MET A 595 -5.53 -17.47 -4.38
N VAL A 596 -6.35 -18.48 -4.14
CA VAL A 596 -7.72 -18.33 -3.58
C VAL A 596 -7.70 -17.57 -2.25
N GLY A 597 -6.69 -17.81 -1.40
CA GLY A 597 -6.56 -17.09 -0.13
C GLY A 597 -6.37 -15.57 -0.31
N TYR A 598 -5.75 -15.13 -1.39
CA TYR A 598 -5.58 -13.71 -1.72
C TYR A 598 -6.77 -13.16 -2.50
N GLU A 599 -7.42 -13.97 -3.32
CA GLU A 599 -8.64 -13.57 -4.04
C GLU A 599 -9.76 -13.19 -3.06
N ASP A 600 -9.92 -13.91 -1.97
CA ASP A 600 -10.89 -13.61 -0.91
C ASP A 600 -10.66 -12.21 -0.28
N GLU A 601 -9.41 -11.70 -0.29
CA GLU A 601 -9.09 -10.37 0.24
C GLU A 601 -9.70 -9.25 -0.60
N MET A 602 -9.93 -9.44 -1.89
CA MET A 602 -10.49 -8.41 -2.76
C MET A 602 -11.83 -7.86 -2.25
N SER A 603 -12.56 -8.65 -1.47
CA SER A 603 -13.86 -8.28 -0.91
C SER A 603 -13.92 -8.22 0.62
N SER A 604 -12.80 -8.45 1.32
CA SER A 604 -12.81 -8.65 2.79
C SER A 604 -12.51 -7.39 3.60
N HIS A 605 -11.40 -6.72 3.36
CA HIS A 605 -10.94 -5.54 4.11
C HIS A 605 -10.97 -4.28 3.24
N CYS A 606 -9.84 -3.82 2.74
CA CYS A 606 -9.82 -2.78 1.72
C CYS A 606 -10.10 -3.41 0.35
N LEU A 607 -11.14 -2.94 -0.32
CA LEU A 607 -11.62 -3.56 -1.55
C LEU A 607 -10.58 -3.50 -2.67
N GLY A 608 -10.36 -4.63 -3.35
CA GLY A 608 -9.52 -4.74 -4.51
C GLY A 608 -8.02 -4.62 -4.25
N THR A 609 -7.56 -4.82 -3.00
CA THR A 609 -6.14 -4.76 -2.63
C THR A 609 -5.81 -5.75 -1.51
N ILE A 610 -4.56 -5.77 -1.05
CA ILE A 610 -4.06 -6.70 -0.03
C ILE A 610 -3.52 -5.90 1.16
N SER A 611 -3.97 -6.24 2.38
CA SER A 611 -3.50 -5.67 3.64
C SER A 611 -2.01 -5.96 3.87
N GLU A 612 -1.36 -5.16 4.72
CA GLU A 612 0.09 -5.24 5.01
C GLU A 612 0.52 -6.60 5.55
N LEU A 613 -0.20 -7.10 6.55
CA LEU A 613 0.07 -8.39 7.19
C LEU A 613 -1.24 -9.02 7.66
N PHE A 614 -1.13 -10.28 8.06
CA PHE A 614 -2.27 -11.05 8.57
C PHE A 614 -1.89 -11.71 9.90
N ASP A 615 -2.88 -11.92 10.76
CA ASP A 615 -2.67 -12.76 11.94
C ASP A 615 -2.15 -14.13 11.48
N GLY A 616 -1.19 -14.70 12.21
CA GLY A 616 -0.57 -15.98 11.84
C GLY A 616 -1.41 -17.20 12.17
N ASN A 617 -2.52 -17.03 12.89
CA ASN A 617 -3.48 -18.08 13.26
C ASN A 617 -4.87 -17.76 12.70
N PRO A 618 -5.72 -18.77 12.48
CA PRO A 618 -7.09 -18.54 12.06
C PRO A 618 -7.84 -17.53 12.97
N PRO A 619 -8.67 -16.66 12.41
CA PRO A 619 -9.15 -16.60 11.03
C PRO A 619 -8.21 -15.91 10.04
N PHE A 620 -6.95 -15.65 10.35
CA PHE A 620 -5.97 -14.96 9.50
C PHE A 620 -6.45 -13.56 9.10
N ALA A 621 -6.85 -12.78 10.08
CA ALA A 621 -7.42 -11.44 9.84
C ALA A 621 -6.36 -10.47 9.30
N GLY A 622 -6.73 -9.66 8.29
CA GLY A 622 -5.89 -8.61 7.74
C GLY A 622 -5.62 -7.49 8.75
N ARG A 623 -4.39 -7.04 8.81
CA ARG A 623 -3.87 -6.07 9.80
C ARG A 623 -2.96 -5.04 9.14
N GLY A 624 -2.57 -4.03 9.93
CA GLY A 624 -1.63 -3.01 9.51
C GLY A 624 -2.22 -2.03 8.50
N ALA A 625 -1.42 -1.62 7.53
CA ALA A 625 -1.85 -0.79 6.42
C ALA A 625 -2.91 -1.51 5.57
N ILE A 626 -3.91 -0.77 5.11
CA ILE A 626 -5.05 -1.34 4.37
C ILE A 626 -4.69 -1.80 2.97
N SER A 627 -3.59 -1.28 2.41
CA SER A 627 -3.06 -1.61 1.09
C SER A 627 -1.53 -1.50 1.14
N PHE A 628 -0.82 -2.55 0.72
CA PHE A 628 0.63 -2.65 0.89
C PHE A 628 1.33 -3.06 -0.40
N ALA A 629 2.29 -2.25 -0.84
CA ALA A 629 2.92 -2.35 -2.16
C ALA A 629 3.63 -3.69 -2.40
N MET A 630 4.48 -4.13 -1.45
CA MET A 630 5.21 -5.40 -1.61
C MET A 630 4.28 -6.60 -1.76
N ASN A 631 3.14 -6.60 -1.05
CA ASN A 631 2.17 -7.70 -1.12
C ASN A 631 1.48 -7.76 -2.48
N VAL A 632 0.99 -6.63 -2.97
CA VAL A 632 0.36 -6.54 -4.30
C VAL A 632 1.37 -6.90 -5.39
N ALA A 633 2.59 -6.37 -5.29
CA ALA A 633 3.68 -6.64 -6.24
C ALA A 633 4.02 -8.13 -6.35
N GLU A 634 4.23 -8.79 -5.21
CA GLU A 634 4.68 -10.18 -5.21
C GLU A 634 3.58 -11.16 -5.61
N ILE A 635 2.31 -10.83 -5.34
CA ILE A 635 1.20 -11.64 -5.85
C ILE A 635 1.00 -11.44 -7.35
N LEU A 636 1.16 -10.22 -7.90
CA LEU A 636 1.16 -9.99 -9.35
C LEU A 636 2.29 -10.76 -10.03
N ARG A 637 3.51 -10.69 -9.48
CA ARG A 637 4.66 -11.45 -10.01
C ARG A 637 4.44 -12.96 -9.92
N ALA A 638 3.80 -13.45 -8.86
CA ALA A 638 3.45 -14.86 -8.74
C ALA A 638 2.38 -15.32 -9.74
N LEU A 639 1.40 -14.47 -10.07
CA LEU A 639 0.40 -14.74 -11.13
C LEU A 639 1.07 -14.83 -12.49
N GLU A 640 1.96 -13.93 -12.82
CA GLU A 640 2.76 -13.96 -14.05
C GLU A 640 3.61 -15.23 -14.15
N LEU A 641 4.30 -15.62 -13.06
CA LEU A 641 5.07 -16.85 -13.01
C LEU A 641 4.17 -18.09 -13.19
N LEU A 642 3.00 -18.10 -12.57
CA LEU A 642 2.03 -19.19 -12.71
C LEU A 642 1.64 -19.37 -14.18
N GLU A 643 1.35 -18.30 -14.88
CA GLU A 643 1.05 -18.29 -16.30
C GLU A 643 2.23 -18.83 -17.15
N LYS A 644 3.45 -18.32 -16.92
CA LYS A 644 4.68 -18.78 -17.61
C LYS A 644 4.95 -20.29 -17.43
N TYR A 645 4.54 -20.90 -16.32
CA TYR A 645 4.72 -22.33 -16.07
C TYR A 645 3.55 -23.20 -16.58
N GLN A 646 2.41 -22.62 -16.95
CA GLN A 646 1.29 -23.33 -17.57
C GLN A 646 1.60 -23.71 -19.03
N TYR A 647 2.31 -22.83 -19.73
CA TYR A 647 2.74 -23.01 -21.12
C TYR A 647 4.19 -23.52 -21.23
#